data_2859bdb434c919a19b55c84098e338b3
#
_entry.id   2859bdb434c919a19b55c84098e338b3
#
_cell.length_a   1.000
_cell.length_b   1.000
_cell.length_c   1.000
_cell.angle_alpha   90.00
_cell.angle_beta   90.00
_cell.angle_gamma   90.00
#
_symmetry.space_group_name_H-M   'P 1'
#
loop_
_entity.id
_entity.type
_entity.pdbx_description
1 polymer ?
#
loop_
_entity_poly.entity_id
_entity_poly.type
_entity_poly.pdbx_seq_one_letter_code
_entity_poly.pdbx_strand_id
1 'polypeptide(L)'
;MKNNILMSVLLTVSLSAALPLSAASHVDVVKMRTENRVNPLGIGTSTPRFSWQITSDRKGVVQTSYQILVASSREKLDRNEADLWDSGERNSDEQLWIPYQGKALLSGAQAYWKVRITTNKGKSEWTEPQLFTIGLLGETKWSGTWIGLEDLQPGEQKGMHTRLAARYIRKDFAAKGKVKRAVAYVAGLGVYEFYVNGQRMGGSQALQPVPTDYRKTIYYNTFDVTSLLTEKNAIAIKLGNGRMFPMRLEKAYKTPFFGYPKCRINVKVEYENGKTETWATNNTWKLSFDGPIRSNNEYDGEEYDARREQALKGWTQAGFDDSQWQKAERCAIPDGTLMAQPMTGMVEKKFGHPVSLKHRHDTLIVDFGQNMAGWIGFQVRGRQGDTIRVKYAEKLQADGSLYLDNFRNALSEDIYICNGRENGKSWRPAFSYHGFRYAAITGMKNARKEDFTAYTVSDEMATIGHIETSDTILNKVLKNAWWGIYGNYKGMPVDCPQRNERQPWLGDRTVGSLGESFVFDNERLYSKWMHDICDAQRSDGNIPDVAPAFWNYYTDDVTWPAALPFTCDMLYHQFGNKQPIIDSYPSIRKWINHILAEYTDKNGIITKDKYGDWCVPPEKLELIHSQDPKRKTDGKLIATAYMIRCLQLAEQFANLQGLKEEAKAWADRRNGMIDAFNRQFLTNKAGTSRRPGHVLYPDSIYYGNNTSTANLLALSFGIAPQ
;
A
#
# COMPACT_ATOMS: atom_id res chain seq x y z
N MET A 1 -1.23 -30.80 -71.12
CA MET A 1 -1.64 -32.22 -71.06
C MET A 1 -1.92 -32.49 -69.60
N LYS A 2 -3.18 -32.41 -69.21
CA LYS A 2 -4.17 -33.43 -68.90
C LYS A 2 -3.58 -34.52 -67.99
N ASN A 3 -4.03 -34.56 -66.72
CA ASN A 3 -4.90 -35.62 -66.26
C ASN A 3 -5.52 -35.29 -64.87
N ASN A 4 -6.85 -35.28 -64.90
CA ASN A 4 -7.74 -35.24 -63.71
C ASN A 4 -7.74 -36.68 -63.13
N ILE A 5 -7.70 -36.75 -61.75
CA ILE A 5 -8.19 -37.93 -61.04
C ILE A 5 -9.22 -37.39 -60.02
N LEU A 6 -10.50 -37.73 -60.32
CA LEU A 6 -11.62 -37.66 -59.38
C LEU A 6 -11.44 -38.74 -58.32
N MET A 7 -11.45 -38.34 -57.07
CA MET A 7 -11.58 -39.29 -55.95
C MET A 7 -12.90 -38.99 -55.22
N SER A 8 -13.87 -39.88 -55.42
CA SER A 8 -15.17 -39.89 -54.78
C SER A 8 -15.02 -40.27 -53.31
N VAL A 9 -15.42 -39.31 -52.41
CA VAL A 9 -15.53 -39.61 -50.98
C VAL A 9 -16.99 -39.96 -50.67
N LEU A 10 -17.20 -41.23 -50.30
CA LEU A 10 -18.47 -41.67 -49.70
C LEU A 10 -18.67 -41.00 -48.33
N LEU A 11 -19.71 -40.23 -48.20
CA LEU A 11 -20.19 -39.67 -46.91
C LEU A 11 -21.04 -40.78 -46.24
N THR A 12 -20.49 -41.44 -45.24
CA THR A 12 -21.27 -42.25 -44.30
C THR A 12 -21.80 -41.31 -43.20
N VAL A 13 -23.08 -40.99 -43.26
CA VAL A 13 -23.81 -40.29 -42.20
C VAL A 13 -24.09 -41.29 -41.07
N SER A 14 -23.25 -41.27 -40.03
CA SER A 14 -23.58 -41.92 -38.77
C SER A 14 -24.47 -40.98 -37.94
N LEU A 15 -25.75 -41.31 -37.83
CA LEU A 15 -26.67 -40.71 -36.88
C LEU A 15 -26.22 -41.11 -35.46
N SER A 16 -25.40 -40.29 -34.84
CA SER A 16 -25.17 -40.37 -33.41
C SER A 16 -26.36 -39.70 -32.71
N ALA A 17 -27.16 -40.51 -32.06
CA ALA A 17 -28.17 -40.02 -31.14
C ALA A 17 -27.46 -39.19 -30.02
N ALA A 18 -27.50 -37.89 -30.11
CA ALA A 18 -27.07 -37.00 -29.03
C ALA A 18 -28.08 -37.16 -27.89
N LEU A 19 -27.72 -37.97 -26.90
CA LEU A 19 -28.33 -37.85 -25.59
C LEU A 19 -28.18 -36.40 -25.15
N PRO A 20 -29.23 -35.75 -24.64
CA PRO A 20 -29.06 -34.42 -24.04
C PRO A 20 -28.17 -34.59 -22.80
N LEU A 21 -26.90 -34.20 -22.88
CA LEU A 21 -26.15 -33.89 -21.70
C LEU A 21 -26.94 -32.77 -21.02
N SER A 22 -27.68 -33.10 -19.98
CA SER A 22 -28.16 -32.15 -19.03
C SER A 22 -26.92 -31.42 -18.50
N ALA A 23 -26.66 -30.24 -19.02
CA ALA A 23 -25.62 -29.37 -18.48
C ALA A 23 -25.97 -29.14 -17.02
N ALA A 24 -25.31 -29.89 -16.13
CA ALA A 24 -25.39 -29.61 -14.70
C ALA A 24 -25.00 -28.15 -14.56
N SER A 25 -25.88 -27.34 -14.01
CA SER A 25 -25.64 -25.93 -13.78
C SER A 25 -24.46 -25.81 -12.85
N HIS A 26 -23.34 -25.29 -13.36
CA HIS A 26 -22.16 -25.07 -12.56
C HIS A 26 -22.39 -23.88 -11.62
N VAL A 27 -22.26 -24.17 -10.33
CA VAL A 27 -22.05 -23.16 -9.28
C VAL A 27 -20.61 -23.34 -8.86
N ASP A 28 -19.78 -22.37 -9.19
CA ASP A 28 -18.36 -22.42 -8.89
C ASP A 28 -18.00 -21.43 -7.77
N VAL A 29 -17.13 -21.91 -6.87
CA VAL A 29 -16.51 -21.06 -5.85
C VAL A 29 -15.18 -20.56 -6.40
N VAL A 30 -15.04 -19.26 -6.45
CA VAL A 30 -13.87 -18.56 -7.02
C VAL A 30 -13.28 -17.55 -6.06
N LYS A 31 -12.11 -17.00 -6.40
CA LYS A 31 -11.42 -15.94 -5.63
C LYS A 31 -11.28 -16.26 -4.14
N MET A 32 -10.94 -17.51 -3.82
CA MET A 32 -10.66 -17.90 -2.45
C MET A 32 -9.51 -17.10 -1.87
N ARG A 33 -9.68 -16.57 -0.67
CA ARG A 33 -8.69 -15.72 0.00
C ARG A 33 -8.61 -16.03 1.48
N THR A 34 -7.40 -15.92 2.02
CA THR A 34 -7.13 -15.92 3.47
C THR A 34 -6.58 -14.54 3.83
N GLU A 35 -7.24 -13.83 4.75
CA GLU A 35 -6.91 -12.43 5.08
C GLU A 35 -6.80 -11.56 3.82
N ASN A 36 -7.78 -11.67 2.94
CA ASN A 36 -7.87 -11.02 1.63
C ASN A 36 -6.63 -11.19 0.73
N ARG A 37 -5.87 -12.28 0.88
CA ARG A 37 -4.70 -12.64 0.03
C ARG A 37 -4.83 -14.06 -0.52
N VAL A 38 -4.23 -14.30 -1.66
CA VAL A 38 -4.14 -15.63 -2.29
C VAL A 38 -2.90 -16.35 -1.76
N ASN A 39 -3.05 -17.52 -1.18
CA ASN A 39 -1.97 -18.36 -0.64
C ASN A 39 -0.93 -17.58 0.19
N PRO A 40 -1.35 -16.80 1.21
CA PRO A 40 -0.43 -15.91 1.92
C PRO A 40 0.58 -16.67 2.75
N LEU A 41 1.84 -16.19 2.69
CA LEU A 41 2.88 -16.62 3.60
C LEU A 41 2.98 -15.67 4.79
N GLY A 42 3.11 -16.22 6.00
CA GLY A 42 3.39 -15.47 7.20
C GLY A 42 2.26 -14.55 7.67
N ILE A 43 1.05 -15.09 7.85
CA ILE A 43 -0.08 -14.33 8.40
C ILE A 43 0.21 -13.96 9.87
N GLY A 44 -0.11 -12.72 10.27
CA GLY A 44 0.14 -12.17 11.60
C GLY A 44 -0.89 -12.56 12.68
N THR A 45 -1.78 -13.50 12.41
CA THR A 45 -2.80 -13.97 13.37
C THR A 45 -2.89 -15.48 13.42
N SER A 46 -3.21 -16.03 14.59
CA SER A 46 -3.51 -17.45 14.79
C SER A 46 -4.93 -17.84 14.41
N THR A 47 -5.79 -16.86 14.13
CA THR A 47 -7.21 -17.04 13.77
C THR A 47 -7.50 -16.35 12.44
N PRO A 48 -6.91 -16.84 11.31
CA PRO A 48 -7.12 -16.23 10.00
C PRO A 48 -8.58 -16.31 9.56
N ARG A 49 -8.99 -15.41 8.66
CA ARG A 49 -10.35 -15.35 8.14
C ARG A 49 -10.34 -15.74 6.66
N PHE A 50 -11.37 -16.47 6.25
CA PHE A 50 -11.53 -16.98 4.90
C PHE A 50 -12.62 -16.21 4.15
N SER A 51 -12.44 -16.05 2.84
CA SER A 51 -13.42 -15.42 1.96
C SER A 51 -13.41 -16.09 0.59
N TRP A 52 -14.56 -16.06 -0.09
CA TRP A 52 -14.71 -16.55 -1.45
C TRP A 52 -15.80 -15.79 -2.19
N GLN A 53 -15.88 -15.99 -3.50
CA GLN A 53 -16.96 -15.48 -4.35
C GLN A 53 -17.61 -16.66 -5.09
N ILE A 54 -18.82 -16.44 -5.58
CA ILE A 54 -19.60 -17.43 -6.32
C ILE A 54 -19.77 -16.93 -7.74
N THR A 55 -19.58 -17.81 -8.72
CA THR A 55 -19.98 -17.58 -10.12
C THR A 55 -20.97 -18.65 -10.56
N SER A 56 -21.87 -18.30 -11.44
CA SER A 56 -22.84 -19.21 -12.04
C SER A 56 -23.36 -18.67 -13.37
N ASP A 57 -23.74 -19.56 -14.27
CA ASP A 57 -24.49 -19.27 -15.49
C ASP A 57 -25.97 -18.94 -15.22
N ARG A 58 -26.45 -19.17 -13.99
CA ARG A 58 -27.82 -18.92 -13.57
C ARG A 58 -27.97 -17.60 -12.82
N LYS A 59 -29.13 -16.95 -12.99
CA LYS A 59 -29.51 -15.79 -12.20
C LYS A 59 -30.14 -16.18 -10.86
N GLY A 60 -30.02 -15.32 -9.85
CA GLY A 60 -30.65 -15.50 -8.55
C GLY A 60 -30.06 -16.67 -7.75
N VAL A 61 -28.78 -16.97 -7.92
CA VAL A 61 -28.06 -17.94 -7.10
C VAL A 61 -27.72 -17.29 -5.77
N VAL A 62 -28.13 -17.93 -4.69
CA VAL A 62 -27.88 -17.49 -3.31
C VAL A 62 -27.33 -18.68 -2.51
N GLN A 63 -26.22 -18.46 -1.80
CA GLN A 63 -25.68 -19.44 -0.87
C GLN A 63 -26.64 -19.63 0.31
N THR A 64 -26.86 -20.86 0.70
CA THR A 64 -27.68 -21.23 1.87
C THR A 64 -26.88 -21.91 2.97
N SER A 65 -25.79 -22.57 2.61
CA SER A 65 -24.83 -23.13 3.58
C SER A 65 -23.43 -23.24 3.00
N TYR A 66 -22.45 -23.43 3.87
CA TYR A 66 -21.07 -23.75 3.50
C TYR A 66 -20.47 -24.80 4.45
N GLN A 67 -19.39 -25.45 4.00
CA GLN A 67 -18.51 -26.24 4.85
C GLN A 67 -17.05 -25.97 4.48
N ILE A 68 -16.23 -25.67 5.50
CA ILE A 68 -14.79 -25.41 5.38
C ILE A 68 -14.03 -26.59 6.02
N LEU A 69 -13.04 -27.11 5.31
CA LEU A 69 -12.07 -28.06 5.84
C LEU A 69 -10.70 -27.43 5.87
N VAL A 70 -9.99 -27.57 7.00
CA VAL A 70 -8.60 -27.10 7.17
C VAL A 70 -7.74 -28.25 7.66
N ALA A 71 -6.59 -28.48 7.01
CA ALA A 71 -5.66 -29.53 7.37
C ALA A 71 -4.19 -29.08 7.38
N SER A 72 -3.35 -29.84 8.05
CA SER A 72 -1.90 -29.58 8.15
C SER A 72 -1.13 -29.93 6.88
N SER A 73 -1.74 -30.67 5.92
CA SER A 73 -1.14 -30.94 4.63
C SER A 73 -2.20 -31.06 3.53
N ARG A 74 -1.75 -30.89 2.27
CA ARG A 74 -2.62 -31.01 1.08
C ARG A 74 -3.17 -32.43 0.94
N GLU A 75 -2.32 -33.44 1.15
CA GLU A 75 -2.69 -34.86 1.02
C GLU A 75 -3.81 -35.25 1.98
N LYS A 76 -3.87 -34.66 3.18
CA LYS A 76 -5.00 -34.86 4.10
C LYS A 76 -6.28 -34.28 3.53
N LEU A 77 -6.26 -33.04 3.04
CA LEU A 77 -7.45 -32.43 2.43
C LEU A 77 -7.92 -33.17 1.19
N ASP A 78 -7.02 -33.73 0.38
CA ASP A 78 -7.38 -34.52 -0.81
C ASP A 78 -8.20 -35.75 -0.39
N ARG A 79 -7.98 -36.29 0.81
CA ARG A 79 -8.78 -37.38 1.42
C ARG A 79 -9.94 -36.87 2.30
N ASN A 80 -10.19 -35.55 2.33
CA ASN A 80 -11.16 -34.90 3.23
C ASN A 80 -10.88 -35.08 4.74
N GLU A 81 -9.62 -35.27 5.11
CA GLU A 81 -9.17 -35.37 6.49
C GLU A 81 -8.81 -33.98 7.02
N ALA A 82 -9.72 -33.35 7.77
CA ALA A 82 -9.56 -32.02 8.31
C ALA A 82 -9.01 -32.08 9.76
N ASP A 83 -7.72 -32.39 9.91
CA ASP A 83 -7.10 -32.59 11.23
C ASP A 83 -6.95 -31.30 12.05
N LEU A 84 -7.12 -30.13 11.41
CA LEU A 84 -7.09 -28.81 12.08
C LEU A 84 -8.48 -28.25 12.31
N TRP A 85 -9.38 -28.30 11.33
CA TRP A 85 -10.75 -27.80 11.46
C TRP A 85 -11.69 -28.35 10.40
N ASP A 86 -12.82 -28.87 10.85
CA ASP A 86 -14.02 -29.06 10.05
C ASP A 86 -15.11 -28.16 10.64
N SER A 87 -15.60 -27.19 9.86
CA SER A 87 -16.67 -26.30 10.31
C SER A 87 -18.00 -27.03 10.51
N GLY A 88 -18.15 -28.26 9.98
CA GLY A 88 -19.43 -28.84 9.69
C GLY A 88 -20.21 -28.00 8.65
N GLU A 89 -21.38 -28.48 8.23
CA GLU A 89 -22.25 -27.68 7.37
C GLU A 89 -22.87 -26.54 8.19
N ARG A 90 -22.61 -25.30 7.78
CA ARG A 90 -23.09 -24.06 8.41
C ARG A 90 -24.17 -23.43 7.56
N ASN A 91 -25.40 -23.34 8.09
CA ASN A 91 -26.49 -22.64 7.44
C ASN A 91 -26.23 -21.13 7.53
N SER A 92 -25.69 -20.55 6.45
CA SER A 92 -25.33 -19.14 6.33
C SER A 92 -25.06 -18.77 4.88
N ASP A 93 -25.41 -17.55 4.51
CA ASP A 93 -25.08 -16.90 3.25
C ASP A 93 -23.78 -16.07 3.31
N GLU A 94 -23.14 -15.99 4.48
CA GLU A 94 -21.86 -15.31 4.66
C GLU A 94 -20.75 -15.96 3.81
N GLN A 95 -19.96 -15.13 3.13
CA GLN A 95 -18.86 -15.53 2.24
C GLN A 95 -17.58 -14.74 2.52
N LEU A 96 -17.64 -13.77 3.40
CA LEU A 96 -16.54 -12.83 3.66
C LEU A 96 -16.10 -12.93 5.12
N TRP A 97 -14.78 -12.96 5.31
CA TRP A 97 -14.14 -12.84 6.63
C TRP A 97 -14.58 -13.90 7.64
N ILE A 98 -14.86 -15.12 7.17
CA ILE A 98 -15.26 -16.25 8.03
C ILE A 98 -14.08 -16.63 8.94
N PRO A 99 -14.19 -16.48 10.26
CA PRO A 99 -13.07 -16.74 11.15
C PRO A 99 -12.78 -18.24 11.30
N TYR A 100 -11.49 -18.58 11.30
CA TYR A 100 -11.02 -19.90 11.66
C TYR A 100 -11.34 -20.19 13.13
N GLN A 101 -11.97 -21.34 13.40
CA GLN A 101 -12.40 -21.76 14.76
C GLN A 101 -11.88 -23.16 15.13
N GLY A 102 -10.81 -23.60 14.47
CA GLY A 102 -10.22 -24.91 14.72
C GLY A 102 -9.14 -24.93 15.81
N LYS A 103 -8.26 -25.93 15.74
CA LYS A 103 -7.14 -26.07 16.66
C LYS A 103 -6.17 -24.87 16.53
N ALA A 104 -5.55 -24.49 17.65
CA ALA A 104 -4.61 -23.36 17.68
C ALA A 104 -3.49 -23.49 16.63
N LEU A 105 -3.34 -22.46 15.80
CA LEU A 105 -2.28 -22.36 14.81
C LEU A 105 -1.06 -21.67 15.43
N LEU A 106 0.06 -22.38 15.47
CA LEU A 106 1.30 -21.90 16.08
C LEU A 106 2.15 -21.07 15.10
N SER A 107 3.09 -20.29 15.63
CA SER A 107 4.09 -19.56 14.83
C SER A 107 4.81 -20.49 13.86
N GLY A 108 4.81 -20.12 12.57
CA GLY A 108 5.43 -20.91 11.50
C GLY A 108 4.60 -22.08 11.01
N ALA A 109 3.39 -22.30 11.54
CA ALA A 109 2.50 -23.36 11.05
C ALA A 109 2.14 -23.15 9.57
N GLN A 110 2.02 -24.27 8.87
CA GLN A 110 1.49 -24.35 7.52
C GLN A 110 0.16 -25.08 7.55
N ALA A 111 -0.81 -24.57 6.80
CA ALA A 111 -2.12 -25.19 6.68
C ALA A 111 -2.69 -24.99 5.28
N TYR A 112 -3.63 -25.86 4.94
CA TYR A 112 -4.39 -25.83 3.69
C TYR A 112 -5.86 -25.81 4.01
N TRP A 113 -6.65 -25.16 3.18
CA TRP A 113 -8.09 -25.12 3.36
C TRP A 113 -8.82 -25.24 2.02
N LYS A 114 -10.03 -25.76 2.08
CA LYS A 114 -10.96 -25.80 0.97
C LYS A 114 -12.39 -25.60 1.47
N VAL A 115 -13.27 -25.19 0.58
CA VAL A 115 -14.67 -24.93 0.89
C VAL A 115 -15.58 -25.60 -0.13
N ARG A 116 -16.77 -25.96 0.31
CA ARG A 116 -17.90 -26.40 -0.50
C ARG A 116 -19.12 -25.63 -0.04
N ILE A 117 -19.96 -25.18 -0.98
CA ILE A 117 -21.17 -24.43 -0.67
C ILE A 117 -22.42 -25.18 -1.14
N THR A 118 -23.53 -24.92 -0.49
CA THR A 118 -24.87 -25.25 -0.99
C THR A 118 -25.58 -23.94 -1.34
N THR A 119 -26.29 -23.95 -2.46
CA THR A 119 -27.08 -22.83 -2.93
C THR A 119 -28.52 -23.23 -3.16
N ASN A 120 -29.42 -22.28 -3.37
CA ASN A 120 -30.79 -22.53 -3.79
C ASN A 120 -30.89 -23.20 -5.18
N LYS A 121 -29.79 -23.42 -5.89
CA LYS A 121 -29.69 -24.03 -7.23
C LYS A 121 -28.85 -25.29 -7.27
N GLY A 122 -28.32 -25.75 -6.15
CA GLY A 122 -27.51 -26.96 -6.02
C GLY A 122 -26.28 -26.77 -5.16
N LYS A 123 -25.51 -27.85 -5.00
CA LYS A 123 -24.29 -27.91 -4.20
C LYS A 123 -23.06 -27.84 -5.12
N SER A 124 -22.03 -27.09 -4.74
CA SER A 124 -20.75 -27.08 -5.46
C SER A 124 -19.93 -28.34 -5.17
N GLU A 125 -18.98 -28.62 -6.02
CA GLU A 125 -17.86 -29.51 -5.67
C GLU A 125 -16.97 -28.85 -4.59
N TRP A 126 -16.05 -29.63 -4.01
CA TRP A 126 -14.98 -29.06 -3.17
C TRP A 126 -14.04 -28.23 -4.03
N THR A 127 -13.65 -27.06 -3.54
CA THR A 127 -12.61 -26.26 -4.20
C THR A 127 -11.25 -26.95 -4.11
N GLU A 128 -10.32 -26.53 -5.01
CA GLU A 128 -8.91 -26.86 -4.85
C GLU A 128 -8.35 -26.29 -3.54
N PRO A 129 -7.52 -27.06 -2.80
CA PRO A 129 -6.92 -26.59 -1.55
C PRO A 129 -6.07 -25.33 -1.74
N GLN A 130 -6.27 -24.34 -0.87
CA GLN A 130 -5.47 -23.13 -0.80
C GLN A 130 -4.52 -23.19 0.40
N LEU A 131 -3.27 -22.76 0.18
CA LEU A 131 -2.23 -22.68 1.21
C LEU A 131 -2.35 -21.41 2.03
N PHE A 132 -2.03 -21.47 3.31
CA PHE A 132 -1.59 -20.33 4.10
C PHE A 132 -0.57 -20.75 5.15
N THR A 133 0.25 -19.79 5.60
CA THR A 133 1.18 -20.03 6.71
C THR A 133 1.08 -18.93 7.76
N ILE A 134 1.33 -19.31 9.01
CA ILE A 134 1.38 -18.36 10.12
C ILE A 134 2.80 -17.82 10.25
N GLY A 135 2.93 -16.52 10.48
CA GLY A 135 4.19 -15.85 10.73
C GLY A 135 4.77 -16.13 12.12
N LEU A 136 5.76 -15.37 12.53
CA LEU A 136 6.28 -15.39 13.90
C LEU A 136 5.38 -14.49 14.77
N LEU A 137 4.57 -15.11 15.61
CA LEU A 137 3.66 -14.42 16.52
C LEU A 137 4.39 -14.08 17.83
N GLY A 138 4.84 -12.84 17.93
CA GLY A 138 5.51 -12.30 19.11
C GLY A 138 7.04 -12.35 19.06
N GLU A 139 7.65 -11.42 19.78
CA GLU A 139 9.09 -11.14 19.83
C GLU A 139 9.92 -12.36 20.28
N THR A 140 9.41 -13.14 21.22
CA THR A 140 10.11 -14.33 21.77
C THR A 140 10.35 -15.45 20.75
N LYS A 141 9.73 -15.37 19.56
CA LYS A 141 9.93 -16.34 18.47
C LYS A 141 11.11 -15.99 17.57
N TRP A 142 11.74 -14.85 17.79
CA TRP A 142 12.93 -14.40 17.06
C TRP A 142 14.21 -14.81 17.78
N SER A 143 15.10 -15.52 17.08
CA SER A 143 16.44 -15.88 17.56
C SER A 143 17.51 -14.89 17.11
N GLY A 144 17.31 -14.22 15.97
CA GLY A 144 18.23 -13.22 15.44
C GLY A 144 18.26 -11.94 16.27
N THR A 145 19.38 -11.22 16.20
CA THR A 145 19.53 -9.86 16.74
C THR A 145 19.54 -8.84 15.61
N TRP A 146 19.21 -7.60 15.92
CA TRP A 146 19.35 -6.50 14.96
C TRP A 146 20.83 -6.25 14.67
N ILE A 147 21.20 -6.18 13.39
CA ILE A 147 22.56 -5.93 12.92
C ILE A 147 22.59 -4.86 11.83
N GLY A 148 23.68 -4.10 11.79
CA GLY A 148 23.91 -3.00 10.83
C GLY A 148 25.21 -2.28 11.11
N LEU A 149 25.21 -0.96 10.87
CA LEU A 149 26.22 0.00 11.31
C LEU A 149 25.50 1.19 11.94
N GLU A 150 25.98 1.68 13.07
CA GLU A 150 25.34 2.78 13.81
C GLU A 150 25.99 4.15 13.56
N ASP A 151 27.04 4.22 12.72
CA ASP A 151 27.76 5.44 12.40
C ASP A 151 27.93 5.67 10.90
N LEU A 152 28.16 6.94 10.54
CA LEU A 152 28.59 7.32 9.19
C LEU A 152 29.97 6.74 8.87
N GLN A 153 30.11 6.29 7.65
CA GLN A 153 31.38 5.75 7.15
C GLN A 153 32.13 6.81 6.31
N PRO A 154 33.42 6.64 6.02
CA PRO A 154 34.17 7.57 5.18
C PRO A 154 33.49 7.86 3.84
N GLY A 155 33.31 9.14 3.51
CA GLY A 155 32.62 9.59 2.30
C GLY A 155 31.09 9.70 2.42
N GLU A 156 30.52 9.34 3.57
CA GLU A 156 29.11 9.53 3.87
C GLU A 156 28.87 10.85 4.60
N GLN A 157 27.67 11.42 4.45
CA GLN A 157 27.32 12.67 5.12
C GLN A 157 25.82 12.78 5.37
N LYS A 158 25.47 13.44 6.48
CA LYS A 158 24.14 14.01 6.69
C LYS A 158 24.06 15.37 6.02
N GLY A 159 22.94 15.65 5.36
CA GLY A 159 22.72 16.92 4.72
C GLY A 159 21.37 17.03 4.06
N MET A 160 21.13 18.14 3.35
CA MET A 160 19.91 18.33 2.56
C MET A 160 19.78 17.16 1.55
N HIS A 161 20.90 16.72 1.00
CA HIS A 161 21.00 15.57 0.10
C HIS A 161 21.83 14.48 0.78
N THR A 162 21.17 13.43 1.20
CA THR A 162 21.78 12.30 1.90
C THR A 162 22.81 11.59 1.04
N ARG A 163 23.97 11.32 1.61
CA ARG A 163 24.98 10.43 1.02
C ARG A 163 25.28 9.28 1.97
N LEU A 164 24.37 8.34 2.05
CA LEU A 164 24.54 7.10 2.80
C LEU A 164 24.54 5.92 1.82
N ALA A 165 25.65 5.20 1.73
CA ALA A 165 25.80 4.04 0.86
C ALA A 165 24.90 2.88 1.33
N ALA A 166 24.46 2.04 0.40
CA ALA A 166 23.75 0.82 0.76
C ALA A 166 24.65 -0.10 1.62
N ARG A 167 24.02 -0.83 2.55
CA ARG A 167 24.70 -1.82 3.38
C ARG A 167 24.50 -3.20 2.78
N TYR A 168 25.61 -3.92 2.53
CA TYR A 168 25.63 -5.27 1.99
C TYR A 168 26.00 -6.20 3.13
N ILE A 169 25.11 -7.09 3.52
CA ILE A 169 25.28 -7.96 4.69
C ILE A 169 25.07 -9.40 4.25
N ARG A 170 25.97 -10.32 4.69
CA ARG A 170 25.88 -11.73 4.33
C ARG A 170 26.44 -12.66 5.38
N LYS A 171 26.05 -13.94 5.26
CA LYS A 171 26.70 -15.04 5.96
C LYS A 171 26.46 -16.36 5.24
N ASP A 172 27.47 -17.22 5.23
CA ASP A 172 27.38 -18.59 4.76
C ASP A 172 26.89 -19.54 5.86
N PHE A 173 26.10 -20.53 5.43
CA PHE A 173 25.55 -21.59 6.27
C PHE A 173 25.67 -22.95 5.59
N ALA A 174 25.95 -23.99 6.38
CA ALA A 174 25.92 -25.37 5.91
C ALA A 174 24.65 -26.05 6.43
N ALA A 175 23.87 -26.67 5.53
CA ALA A 175 22.74 -27.50 5.91
C ALA A 175 23.22 -28.84 6.49
N LYS A 176 22.58 -29.30 7.56
CA LYS A 176 22.96 -30.51 8.29
C LYS A 176 22.24 -31.77 7.83
N GLY A 177 21.60 -31.73 6.68
CA GLY A 177 20.87 -32.83 6.08
C GLY A 177 19.99 -32.35 4.94
N LYS A 178 19.19 -33.27 4.39
CA LYS A 178 18.25 -32.94 3.31
C LYS A 178 17.10 -32.09 3.85
N VAL A 179 16.93 -30.91 3.23
CA VAL A 179 15.93 -29.94 3.65
C VAL A 179 14.56 -30.39 3.22
N LYS A 180 13.63 -30.47 4.17
CA LYS A 180 12.21 -30.72 3.92
C LYS A 180 11.46 -29.41 3.69
N ARG A 181 11.70 -28.41 4.54
CA ARG A 181 11.08 -27.08 4.47
C ARG A 181 12.00 -26.03 5.04
N ALA A 182 12.04 -24.85 4.41
CA ALA A 182 12.77 -23.71 4.94
C ALA A 182 12.01 -22.41 4.71
N VAL A 183 11.89 -21.59 5.76
CA VAL A 183 11.15 -20.32 5.73
C VAL A 183 12.02 -19.21 6.32
N ALA A 184 12.20 -18.14 5.54
CA ALA A 184 12.89 -16.94 5.97
C ALA A 184 11.90 -15.88 6.44
N TYR A 185 12.15 -15.32 7.61
CA TYR A 185 11.46 -14.15 8.18
C TYR A 185 12.47 -13.01 8.21
N VAL A 186 12.16 -11.93 7.50
CA VAL A 186 13.10 -10.83 7.24
C VAL A 186 12.49 -9.51 7.65
N ALA A 187 13.04 -8.88 8.68
CA ALA A 187 12.71 -7.52 9.10
C ALA A 187 13.85 -6.57 8.68
N GLY A 188 13.47 -5.45 8.06
CA GLY A 188 14.39 -4.39 7.68
C GLY A 188 13.92 -3.03 8.18
N LEU A 189 14.82 -2.24 8.73
CA LEU A 189 14.62 -0.82 9.02
C LEU A 189 15.30 -0.01 7.92
N GLY A 190 14.51 0.71 7.16
CA GLY A 190 14.83 1.22 5.84
C GLY A 190 14.11 0.41 4.77
N VAL A 191 14.76 0.19 3.63
CA VAL A 191 14.26 -0.67 2.55
C VAL A 191 15.33 -1.72 2.21
N TYR A 192 14.92 -2.88 1.66
CA TYR A 192 15.89 -3.94 1.40
C TYR A 192 15.60 -4.77 0.15
N GLU A 193 16.63 -5.46 -0.33
CA GLU A 193 16.54 -6.63 -1.20
C GLU A 193 17.18 -7.83 -0.49
N PHE A 194 16.46 -8.95 -0.40
CA PHE A 194 16.87 -10.17 0.27
C PHE A 194 17.23 -11.26 -0.73
N TYR A 195 18.32 -11.99 -0.47
CA TYR A 195 18.89 -12.99 -1.38
C TYR A 195 19.18 -14.30 -0.66
N VAL A 196 18.95 -15.40 -1.36
CA VAL A 196 19.35 -16.75 -0.97
C VAL A 196 20.07 -17.39 -2.17
N ASN A 197 21.33 -17.79 -1.98
CA ASN A 197 22.15 -18.44 -3.02
C ASN A 197 22.13 -17.69 -4.38
N GLY A 198 22.25 -16.37 -4.35
CA GLY A 198 22.25 -15.51 -5.53
C GLY A 198 20.87 -15.13 -6.06
N GLN A 199 19.81 -15.79 -5.64
CA GLN A 199 18.45 -15.46 -6.07
C GLN A 199 17.83 -14.38 -5.18
N ARG A 200 17.36 -13.28 -5.80
CA ARG A 200 16.59 -12.24 -5.12
C ARG A 200 15.20 -12.77 -4.80
N MET A 201 14.79 -12.61 -3.55
CA MET A 201 13.46 -12.99 -3.09
C MET A 201 12.41 -11.90 -3.37
N GLY A 202 11.13 -12.29 -3.35
CA GLY A 202 10.02 -11.36 -3.51
C GLY A 202 9.61 -11.05 -4.96
N GLY A 203 10.26 -11.63 -5.97
CA GLY A 203 9.87 -11.46 -7.38
C GLY A 203 9.87 -9.98 -7.80
N SER A 204 8.69 -9.45 -8.16
CA SER A 204 8.50 -8.05 -8.56
C SER A 204 8.41 -7.07 -7.38
N GLN A 205 8.46 -7.53 -6.13
CA GLN A 205 8.43 -6.64 -4.96
C GLN A 205 9.58 -5.65 -5.00
N ALA A 206 9.30 -4.40 -4.61
CA ALA A 206 10.26 -3.30 -4.57
C ALA A 206 10.07 -2.51 -3.28
N LEU A 207 11.12 -1.85 -2.81
CA LEU A 207 11.10 -0.95 -1.66
C LEU A 207 10.42 -1.56 -0.42
N GLN A 208 10.76 -2.81 -0.11
CA GLN A 208 10.23 -3.53 1.06
C GLN A 208 11.05 -3.23 2.33
N PRO A 209 10.43 -3.29 3.52
CA PRO A 209 9.02 -3.48 3.82
C PRO A 209 8.21 -2.18 3.60
N VAL A 210 6.88 -2.26 3.73
CA VAL A 210 6.04 -1.05 3.69
C VAL A 210 6.36 -0.13 4.86
N PRO A 211 6.31 1.20 4.67
CA PRO A 211 6.71 2.18 5.69
C PRO A 211 5.74 2.21 6.89
N THR A 212 6.32 2.43 8.06
CA THR A 212 5.63 2.59 9.35
C THR A 212 6.36 3.60 10.23
N ASP A 213 5.79 3.96 11.37
CA ASP A 213 6.55 4.56 12.46
C ASP A 213 7.30 3.44 13.20
N TYR A 214 8.61 3.35 12.99
CA TYR A 214 9.45 2.28 13.55
C TYR A 214 9.51 2.27 15.09
N ARG A 215 9.03 3.31 15.75
CA ARG A 215 8.89 3.37 17.22
C ARG A 215 7.65 2.64 17.72
N LYS A 216 6.71 2.28 16.81
CA LYS A 216 5.43 1.65 17.09
C LYS A 216 5.34 0.26 16.49
N THR A 217 5.44 0.19 15.17
CA THR A 217 5.30 -1.05 14.40
C THR A 217 6.46 -1.24 13.45
N ILE A 218 7.02 -2.46 13.39
CA ILE A 218 8.05 -2.87 12.44
C ILE A 218 7.55 -4.08 11.68
N TYR A 219 7.41 -3.96 10.37
CA TYR A 219 6.97 -5.09 9.56
C TYR A 219 8.12 -6.00 9.14
N TYR A 220 7.82 -7.32 9.12
CA TYR A 220 8.69 -8.32 8.50
C TYR A 220 7.96 -9.04 7.37
N ASN A 221 8.73 -9.47 6.37
CA ASN A 221 8.25 -10.31 5.27
C ASN A 221 8.61 -11.77 5.51
N THR A 222 7.83 -12.67 4.91
CA THR A 222 8.03 -14.13 4.98
C THR A 222 8.25 -14.69 3.58
N PHE A 223 9.29 -15.50 3.41
CA PHE A 223 9.65 -16.12 2.15
C PHE A 223 9.82 -17.62 2.31
N ASP A 224 9.25 -18.40 1.42
CA ASP A 224 9.60 -19.81 1.27
C ASP A 224 10.92 -19.91 0.49
N VAL A 225 11.93 -20.48 1.11
CA VAL A 225 13.27 -20.65 0.56
C VAL A 225 13.65 -22.12 0.39
N THR A 226 12.70 -23.04 0.55
CA THR A 226 12.91 -24.49 0.58
C THR A 226 13.68 -24.99 -0.63
N SER A 227 13.22 -24.62 -1.83
CA SER A 227 13.81 -25.10 -3.10
C SER A 227 15.18 -24.48 -3.43
N LEU A 228 15.60 -23.47 -2.71
CA LEU A 228 16.86 -22.75 -2.94
C LEU A 228 18.01 -23.28 -2.10
N LEU A 229 17.69 -24.00 -1.02
CA LEU A 229 18.75 -24.48 -0.10
C LEU A 229 19.45 -25.72 -0.65
N THR A 230 20.76 -25.69 -0.51
CA THR A 230 21.69 -26.77 -0.86
C THR A 230 22.53 -27.14 0.37
N GLU A 231 23.56 -27.95 0.21
CA GLU A 231 24.52 -28.24 1.30
C GLU A 231 25.21 -26.97 1.83
N LYS A 232 25.65 -26.09 0.91
CA LYS A 232 26.31 -24.81 1.24
C LYS A 232 25.45 -23.65 0.77
N ASN A 233 25.16 -22.72 1.65
CA ASN A 233 24.21 -21.64 1.39
C ASN A 233 24.75 -20.28 1.78
N ALA A 234 24.40 -19.25 1.03
CA ALA A 234 24.58 -17.86 1.39
C ALA A 234 23.22 -17.21 1.65
N ILE A 235 23.07 -16.57 2.78
CA ILE A 235 21.98 -15.67 3.10
C ILE A 235 22.53 -14.25 3.06
N ALA A 236 21.93 -13.39 2.23
CA ALA A 236 22.43 -12.05 2.00
C ALA A 236 21.29 -11.03 1.92
N ILE A 237 21.56 -9.80 2.34
CA ILE A 237 20.62 -8.68 2.29
C ILE A 237 21.36 -7.39 1.92
N LYS A 238 20.75 -6.60 1.06
CA LYS A 238 21.18 -5.25 0.72
C LYS A 238 20.18 -4.26 1.31
N LEU A 239 20.66 -3.31 2.12
CA LEU A 239 19.83 -2.31 2.80
C LEU A 239 19.99 -0.95 2.15
N GLY A 240 18.86 -0.30 1.86
CA GLY A 240 18.77 1.11 1.49
C GLY A 240 18.13 1.94 2.61
N ASN A 241 18.20 3.25 2.45
CA ASN A 241 17.84 4.21 3.49
C ASN A 241 16.35 4.20 3.84
N GLY A 242 15.47 4.17 2.84
CA GLY A 242 14.03 4.34 3.04
C GLY A 242 13.71 5.52 3.95
N ARG A 243 12.76 5.33 4.85
CA ARG A 243 12.41 6.34 5.88
C ARG A 243 13.16 6.17 7.20
N MET A 244 14.02 5.17 7.32
CA MET A 244 14.90 5.02 8.48
C MET A 244 15.96 6.13 8.56
N PHE A 245 16.54 6.50 7.40
CA PHE A 245 17.53 7.54 7.24
C PHE A 245 17.08 8.56 6.17
N PRO A 246 16.03 9.36 6.43
CA PRO A 246 15.41 10.21 5.40
C PRO A 246 16.23 11.44 5.04
N MET A 247 17.04 11.93 5.92
CA MET A 247 17.93 13.09 5.91
C MET A 247 17.67 14.18 4.87
N ARG A 248 16.70 15.02 5.20
CA ARG A 248 16.40 16.29 4.54
C ARG A 248 16.54 17.40 5.57
N LEU A 249 17.75 17.94 5.74
CA LEU A 249 18.03 18.94 6.80
C LEU A 249 17.14 20.16 6.71
N GLU A 250 16.81 20.62 5.52
CA GLU A 250 15.93 21.76 5.33
C GLU A 250 14.56 21.59 5.98
N LYS A 251 14.08 20.34 6.09
CA LYS A 251 12.81 20.00 6.73
C LYS A 251 12.97 18.86 7.74
N ALA A 252 14.13 18.77 8.36
CA ALA A 252 14.43 17.71 9.32
C ALA A 252 13.44 17.66 10.49
N TYR A 253 12.92 18.79 10.91
CA TYR A 253 11.88 18.88 11.94
C TYR A 253 10.57 18.20 11.56
N LYS A 254 10.31 17.99 10.28
CA LYS A 254 9.10 17.32 9.78
C LYS A 254 9.27 15.82 9.61
N THR A 255 10.51 15.36 9.33
CA THR A 255 10.77 13.94 9.08
C THR A 255 11.77 13.44 10.11
N PRO A 256 11.34 12.58 11.07
CA PRO A 256 12.24 12.11 12.13
C PRO A 256 13.39 11.29 11.57
N PHE A 257 14.54 11.39 12.22
CA PHE A 257 15.66 10.50 12.04
C PHE A 257 15.48 9.32 12.99
N PHE A 258 15.26 8.12 12.45
CA PHE A 258 15.07 6.91 13.25
C PHE A 258 16.38 6.16 13.52
N GLY A 259 17.45 6.47 12.80
CA GLY A 259 18.76 5.82 12.89
C GLY A 259 19.28 5.35 11.55
N TYR A 260 20.21 4.42 11.56
CA TYR A 260 20.81 3.83 10.37
C TYR A 260 20.10 2.55 9.94
N PRO A 261 20.11 2.21 8.63
CA PRO A 261 19.50 0.97 8.14
C PRO A 261 20.07 -0.27 8.83
N LYS A 262 19.21 -1.18 9.24
CA LYS A 262 19.56 -2.43 9.91
C LYS A 262 18.58 -3.53 9.58
N CYS A 263 18.95 -4.77 9.85
CA CYS A 263 18.09 -5.92 9.62
C CYS A 263 18.08 -6.92 10.76
N ARG A 264 17.04 -7.75 10.78
CA ARG A 264 16.91 -8.92 11.64
C ARG A 264 16.32 -10.06 10.83
N ILE A 265 17.00 -11.19 10.76
CA ILE A 265 16.64 -12.32 9.90
C ILE A 265 16.63 -13.60 10.72
N ASN A 266 15.59 -14.42 10.53
CA ASN A 266 15.53 -15.81 10.97
C ASN A 266 15.21 -16.68 9.75
N VAL A 267 16.02 -17.70 9.47
CA VAL A 267 15.68 -18.75 8.50
C VAL A 267 15.48 -20.03 9.30
N LYS A 268 14.23 -20.49 9.40
CA LYS A 268 13.89 -21.77 10.01
C LYS A 268 14.02 -22.87 8.99
N VAL A 269 14.84 -23.88 9.30
CA VAL A 269 15.10 -25.03 8.43
C VAL A 269 14.61 -26.29 9.11
N GLU A 270 13.74 -27.04 8.46
CA GLU A 270 13.27 -28.36 8.85
C GLU A 270 13.86 -29.40 7.91
N TYR A 271 14.48 -30.43 8.46
CA TYR A 271 15.09 -31.53 7.71
C TYR A 271 14.15 -32.73 7.58
N GLU A 272 14.36 -33.59 6.57
CA GLU A 272 13.59 -34.82 6.38
C GLU A 272 13.66 -35.77 7.59
N ASN A 273 14.74 -35.74 8.37
CA ASN A 273 14.90 -36.53 9.59
C ASN A 273 14.15 -35.94 10.81
N GLY A 274 13.32 -34.90 10.61
CA GLY A 274 12.54 -34.24 11.66
C GLY A 274 13.31 -33.25 12.53
N LYS A 275 14.64 -33.11 12.36
CA LYS A 275 15.41 -32.08 13.08
C LYS A 275 15.12 -30.70 12.49
N THR A 276 15.25 -29.69 13.34
CA THR A 276 15.10 -28.27 12.96
C THR A 276 16.29 -27.47 13.42
N GLU A 277 16.61 -26.41 12.68
CA GLU A 277 17.58 -25.40 13.11
C GLU A 277 17.11 -24.00 12.64
N THR A 278 17.72 -22.96 13.22
CA THR A 278 17.45 -21.58 12.82
C THR A 278 18.77 -20.89 12.50
N TRP A 279 18.91 -20.40 11.25
CA TRP A 279 19.99 -19.51 10.85
C TRP A 279 19.54 -18.09 11.10
N ALA A 280 20.27 -17.37 11.96
CA ALA A 280 19.79 -16.08 12.45
C ALA A 280 20.90 -15.03 12.43
N THR A 281 20.49 -13.76 12.33
CA THR A 281 21.41 -12.63 12.38
C THR A 281 22.07 -12.46 13.75
N ASN A 282 23.39 -12.22 13.74
CA ASN A 282 24.20 -11.91 14.89
C ASN A 282 25.51 -11.21 14.47
N ASN A 283 26.37 -10.85 15.41
CA ASN A 283 27.63 -10.16 15.16
C ASN A 283 28.72 -10.98 14.42
N THR A 284 28.43 -12.22 14.00
CA THR A 284 29.33 -13.00 13.14
C THR A 284 29.04 -12.81 11.65
N TRP A 285 27.96 -12.10 11.31
CA TRP A 285 27.66 -11.73 9.93
C TRP A 285 28.66 -10.70 9.44
N LYS A 286 28.92 -10.72 8.15
CA LYS A 286 29.84 -9.79 7.48
C LYS A 286 29.08 -8.65 6.81
N LEU A 287 29.64 -7.45 6.84
CA LEU A 287 29.06 -6.23 6.28
C LEU A 287 30.07 -5.46 5.46
N SER A 288 29.62 -4.94 4.31
CA SER A 288 30.35 -3.95 3.51
C SER A 288 29.43 -2.77 3.18
N PHE A 289 29.99 -1.57 3.13
CA PHE A 289 29.37 -0.35 2.61
C PHE A 289 30.05 0.14 1.33
N ASP A 290 31.03 -0.63 0.84
CA ASP A 290 31.87 -0.25 -0.30
C ASP A 290 31.34 -0.77 -1.65
N GLY A 291 30.04 -1.02 -1.73
CA GLY A 291 29.36 -1.44 -2.94
C GLY A 291 29.01 -0.30 -3.89
N PRO A 292 28.36 -0.62 -5.03
CA PRO A 292 28.10 0.35 -6.09
C PRO A 292 27.07 1.43 -5.73
N ILE A 293 26.06 1.16 -4.87
CA ILE A 293 25.09 2.18 -4.45
C ILE A 293 25.74 3.08 -3.41
N ARG A 294 26.10 4.31 -3.83
CA ARG A 294 26.82 5.29 -3.02
C ARG A 294 25.92 6.27 -2.27
N SER A 295 24.72 6.46 -2.78
CA SER A 295 23.70 7.29 -2.19
C SER A 295 22.34 6.78 -2.65
N ASN A 296 21.35 6.83 -1.77
CA ASN A 296 19.96 6.53 -2.11
C ASN A 296 19.03 7.30 -1.18
N ASN A 297 17.98 7.87 -1.75
CA ASN A 297 16.97 8.62 -1.00
C ASN A 297 15.69 8.68 -1.82
N GLU A 298 14.53 8.54 -1.17
CA GLU A 298 13.24 8.53 -1.90
C GLU A 298 12.94 9.83 -2.63
N TYR A 299 13.49 10.97 -2.19
CA TYR A 299 13.25 12.28 -2.80
C TYR A 299 14.27 12.64 -3.87
N ASP A 300 15.52 12.24 -3.65
CA ASP A 300 16.66 12.71 -4.44
C ASP A 300 17.06 11.73 -5.53
N GLY A 301 16.88 10.43 -5.31
CA GLY A 301 17.26 9.38 -6.24
C GLY A 301 18.40 8.51 -5.76
N GLU A 302 19.02 7.77 -6.67
CA GLU A 302 20.11 6.82 -6.41
C GLU A 302 21.37 7.18 -7.19
N GLU A 303 22.53 7.14 -6.52
CA GLU A 303 23.85 7.24 -7.16
C GLU A 303 24.51 5.85 -7.17
N TYR A 304 24.79 5.34 -8.36
CA TYR A 304 25.38 4.03 -8.60
C TYR A 304 26.73 4.12 -9.30
N ASP A 305 27.78 3.66 -8.65
CA ASP A 305 29.14 3.61 -9.21
C ASP A 305 29.51 2.18 -9.63
N ALA A 306 29.32 1.86 -10.91
CA ALA A 306 29.56 0.53 -11.44
C ALA A 306 31.04 0.08 -11.36
N ARG A 307 31.97 1.01 -11.15
CA ARG A 307 33.41 0.68 -10.97
C ARG A 307 33.63 -0.16 -9.72
N ARG A 308 32.69 -0.11 -8.75
CA ARG A 308 32.72 -0.89 -7.50
C ARG A 308 32.06 -2.26 -7.59
N GLU A 309 31.42 -2.59 -8.71
CA GLU A 309 30.72 -3.88 -8.86
C GLU A 309 31.62 -5.08 -8.73
N GLN A 310 32.87 -4.98 -9.22
CA GLN A 310 33.81 -6.12 -9.23
C GLN A 310 34.09 -6.64 -7.82
N ALA A 311 34.18 -5.76 -6.82
CA ALA A 311 34.42 -6.13 -5.42
C ALA A 311 33.27 -6.94 -4.80
N LEU A 312 32.08 -6.83 -5.39
CA LEU A 312 30.88 -7.53 -4.92
C LEU A 312 30.45 -8.66 -5.86
N LYS A 313 31.23 -9.02 -6.88
CA LYS A 313 30.82 -10.05 -7.82
C LYS A 313 30.68 -11.40 -7.11
N GLY A 314 29.44 -11.93 -7.06
CA GLY A 314 29.12 -13.20 -6.40
C GLY A 314 28.90 -13.09 -4.88
N TRP A 315 28.78 -11.89 -4.31
CA TRP A 315 28.62 -11.69 -2.86
C TRP A 315 27.37 -12.34 -2.26
N THR A 316 26.39 -12.68 -3.08
CA THR A 316 25.16 -13.39 -2.68
C THR A 316 25.27 -14.91 -2.81
N GLN A 317 26.40 -15.43 -3.28
CA GLN A 317 26.67 -16.86 -3.47
C GLN A 317 27.46 -17.43 -2.28
N ALA A 318 27.27 -18.72 -2.00
CA ALA A 318 28.07 -19.43 -1.01
C ALA A 318 29.54 -19.51 -1.44
N GLY A 319 30.45 -19.36 -0.48
CA GLY A 319 31.89 -19.42 -0.74
C GLY A 319 32.49 -18.10 -1.26
N PHE A 320 31.76 -17.01 -1.28
CA PHE A 320 32.34 -15.70 -1.57
C PHE A 320 33.36 -15.32 -0.51
N ASP A 321 34.53 -14.79 -0.94
CA ASP A 321 35.55 -14.30 -0.01
C ASP A 321 35.13 -12.94 0.59
N ASP A 322 34.59 -12.99 1.79
CA ASP A 322 34.23 -11.83 2.62
C ASP A 322 35.27 -11.53 3.72
N SER A 323 36.49 -12.01 3.59
CA SER A 323 37.58 -11.83 4.60
C SER A 323 37.87 -10.35 4.87
N GLN A 324 37.77 -9.50 3.84
CA GLN A 324 37.98 -8.05 3.94
C GLN A 324 36.75 -7.27 4.45
N TRP A 325 35.60 -7.93 4.60
CA TRP A 325 34.41 -7.29 5.13
C TRP A 325 34.48 -7.20 6.65
N GLN A 326 34.03 -6.09 7.19
CA GLN A 326 33.90 -5.95 8.63
C GLN A 326 32.78 -6.82 9.20
N LYS A 327 32.80 -7.07 10.49
CA LYS A 327 31.70 -7.70 11.19
C LYS A 327 30.57 -6.69 11.30
N ALA A 328 29.32 -7.17 11.10
CA ALA A 328 28.14 -6.37 11.38
C ALA A 328 28.06 -6.07 12.89
N GLU A 329 27.67 -4.85 13.23
CA GLU A 329 27.46 -4.44 14.60
C GLU A 329 26.11 -4.93 15.11
N ARG A 330 26.04 -5.30 16.39
CA ARG A 330 24.75 -5.47 17.07
C ARG A 330 24.18 -4.09 17.36
N CYS A 331 23.04 -3.81 16.76
CA CYS A 331 22.36 -2.51 16.90
C CYS A 331 21.40 -2.49 18.08
N ALA A 332 21.08 -1.29 18.55
CA ALA A 332 20.03 -1.09 19.54
C ALA A 332 18.70 -1.69 19.09
N ILE A 333 17.93 -2.19 20.04
CA ILE A 333 16.58 -2.72 19.79
C ILE A 333 15.67 -1.53 19.52
N PRO A 334 14.98 -1.50 18.36
CA PRO A 334 13.94 -0.51 18.11
C PRO A 334 12.77 -0.68 19.08
N ASP A 335 12.08 0.40 19.40
CA ASP A 335 10.92 0.38 20.33
C ASP A 335 9.69 -0.30 19.71
N GLY A 336 9.60 -0.33 18.37
CA GLY A 336 8.44 -0.86 17.66
C GLY A 336 8.29 -2.38 17.76
N THR A 337 7.05 -2.84 17.81
CA THR A 337 6.69 -4.25 17.83
C THR A 337 6.84 -4.88 16.44
N LEU A 338 7.51 -6.05 16.36
CA LEU A 338 7.61 -6.84 15.12
C LEU A 338 6.26 -7.48 14.78
N MET A 339 5.75 -7.17 13.59
CA MET A 339 4.50 -7.71 13.06
C MET A 339 4.70 -8.24 11.63
N ALA A 340 3.94 -9.26 11.26
CA ALA A 340 3.91 -9.72 9.87
C ALA A 340 3.31 -8.65 8.97
N GLN A 341 3.95 -8.37 7.83
CA GLN A 341 3.42 -7.40 6.88
C GLN A 341 2.04 -7.86 6.35
N PRO A 342 0.98 -7.04 6.50
CA PRO A 342 -0.38 -7.48 6.20
C PRO A 342 -0.73 -7.42 4.70
N MET A 343 0.12 -6.86 3.86
CA MET A 343 -0.09 -6.66 2.43
C MET A 343 1.17 -6.98 1.64
N THR A 344 1.08 -7.15 0.31
CA THR A 344 2.23 -7.41 -0.56
C THR A 344 3.18 -6.20 -0.58
N GLY A 345 2.65 -4.99 -0.53
CA GLY A 345 3.40 -3.75 -0.66
C GLY A 345 3.69 -3.39 -2.11
N MET A 346 4.69 -2.54 -2.31
CA MET A 346 5.05 -2.04 -3.64
C MET A 346 5.62 -3.12 -4.54
N VAL A 347 5.20 -3.09 -5.79
CA VAL A 347 5.71 -3.94 -6.88
C VAL A 347 6.15 -3.10 -8.06
N GLU A 348 7.16 -3.58 -8.75
CA GLU A 348 7.59 -3.05 -10.03
C GLU A 348 6.80 -3.71 -11.16
N LYS A 349 6.24 -2.90 -12.07
CA LYS A 349 5.59 -3.37 -13.30
C LYS A 349 6.16 -2.65 -14.51
N LYS A 350 6.55 -3.38 -15.54
CA LYS A 350 7.02 -2.79 -16.79
C LYS A 350 5.88 -1.99 -17.42
N PHE A 351 6.11 -0.71 -17.70
CA PHE A 351 5.19 0.15 -18.45
C PHE A 351 5.50 0.11 -19.95
N GLY A 352 6.73 0.39 -20.35
CA GLY A 352 7.13 0.34 -21.75
C GLY A 352 8.24 1.33 -22.11
N HIS A 353 8.47 1.44 -23.43
CA HIS A 353 9.46 2.35 -23.99
C HIS A 353 8.89 3.75 -24.19
N PRO A 354 9.75 4.80 -24.33
CA PRO A 354 9.30 6.14 -24.64
C PRO A 354 8.54 6.22 -25.97
N VAL A 355 7.49 7.04 -26.01
CA VAL A 355 6.77 7.37 -27.26
C VAL A 355 7.60 8.30 -28.14
N SER A 356 8.43 9.17 -27.53
CA SER A 356 9.35 10.03 -28.28
C SER A 356 10.68 10.22 -27.56
N LEU A 357 11.73 10.51 -28.36
CA LEU A 357 13.05 10.89 -27.93
C LEU A 357 13.50 12.09 -28.78
N LYS A 358 13.91 13.19 -28.14
CA LYS A 358 14.36 14.41 -28.79
C LYS A 358 15.73 14.83 -28.24
N HIS A 359 16.63 15.19 -29.14
CA HIS A 359 17.91 15.80 -28.75
C HIS A 359 17.73 17.29 -28.48
N ARG A 360 18.31 17.76 -27.41
CA ARG A 360 18.41 19.17 -27.04
C ARG A 360 19.81 19.44 -26.53
N HIS A 361 20.68 19.95 -27.38
CA HIS A 361 22.13 20.05 -27.13
C HIS A 361 22.73 18.68 -26.77
N ASP A 362 23.37 18.56 -25.64
CA ASP A 362 23.96 17.32 -25.07
C ASP A 362 22.98 16.46 -24.28
N THR A 363 21.71 16.88 -24.20
CA THR A 363 20.66 16.25 -23.39
C THR A 363 19.65 15.54 -24.28
N LEU A 364 19.24 14.35 -23.89
CA LEU A 364 18.12 13.62 -24.48
C LEU A 364 16.88 13.86 -23.64
N ILE A 365 15.81 14.36 -24.24
CA ILE A 365 14.50 14.45 -23.61
C ILE A 365 13.67 13.26 -24.08
N VAL A 366 13.28 12.41 -23.16
CA VAL A 366 12.40 11.25 -23.41
C VAL A 366 11.01 11.54 -22.87
N ASP A 367 9.96 11.17 -23.64
CA ASP A 367 8.55 11.25 -23.25
C ASP A 367 7.96 9.84 -23.23
N PHE A 368 7.42 9.41 -22.11
CA PHE A 368 6.74 8.12 -21.98
C PHE A 368 5.24 8.19 -22.30
N GLY A 369 4.71 9.37 -22.61
CA GLY A 369 3.31 9.57 -22.97
C GLY A 369 2.31 9.51 -21.82
N GLN A 370 2.74 9.09 -20.64
CA GLN A 370 1.91 8.95 -19.45
C GLN A 370 2.67 9.44 -18.19
N ASN A 371 2.01 10.26 -17.37
CA ASN A 371 2.53 10.60 -16.05
C ASN A 371 2.33 9.41 -15.08
N MET A 372 3.39 9.00 -14.39
CA MET A 372 3.38 7.82 -13.52
C MET A 372 4.35 7.97 -12.35
N ALA A 373 4.25 7.08 -11.38
CA ALA A 373 5.23 6.96 -10.30
C ALA A 373 6.05 5.67 -10.43
N GLY A 374 7.38 5.81 -10.40
CA GLY A 374 8.29 4.68 -10.57
C GLY A 374 9.70 5.11 -10.92
N TRP A 375 10.33 4.42 -11.85
CA TRP A 375 11.69 4.68 -12.32
C TRP A 375 11.91 4.30 -13.77
N ILE A 376 13.06 4.73 -14.31
CA ILE A 376 13.50 4.38 -15.66
C ILE A 376 14.66 3.39 -15.57
N GLY A 377 14.52 2.26 -16.24
CA GLY A 377 15.64 1.38 -16.54
C GLY A 377 16.23 1.75 -17.91
N PHE A 378 17.54 1.60 -18.07
CA PHE A 378 18.18 1.85 -19.35
C PHE A 378 19.35 0.89 -19.61
N GLN A 379 19.64 0.68 -20.91
CA GLN A 379 20.84 -0.05 -21.34
C GLN A 379 22.05 0.89 -21.27
N VAL A 380 23.01 0.54 -20.44
CA VAL A 380 24.18 1.39 -20.18
C VAL A 380 25.09 1.44 -21.40
N ARG A 381 25.47 2.64 -21.81
CA ARG A 381 26.42 2.90 -22.88
C ARG A 381 27.36 4.05 -22.48
N GLY A 382 28.59 3.73 -22.13
CA GLY A 382 29.57 4.72 -21.69
C GLY A 382 30.96 4.12 -21.59
N ARG A 383 31.96 4.98 -21.49
CA ARG A 383 33.36 4.61 -21.16
C ARG A 383 33.53 4.61 -19.65
N GLN A 384 34.61 4.00 -19.17
CA GLN A 384 34.95 4.06 -17.77
C GLN A 384 35.02 5.50 -17.26
N GLY A 385 34.25 5.80 -16.21
CA GLY A 385 34.17 7.13 -15.60
C GLY A 385 33.10 8.05 -16.22
N ASP A 386 32.54 7.72 -17.38
CA ASP A 386 31.40 8.47 -17.93
C ASP A 386 30.25 8.41 -16.93
N THR A 387 29.56 9.54 -16.76
CA THR A 387 28.45 9.65 -15.80
C THR A 387 27.14 9.88 -16.58
N ILE A 388 26.24 8.90 -16.47
CA ILE A 388 24.88 9.02 -17.02
C ILE A 388 23.99 9.56 -15.91
N ARG A 389 23.25 10.65 -16.21
CA ARG A 389 22.26 11.25 -15.30
C ARG A 389 20.88 11.15 -15.91
N VAL A 390 19.91 10.74 -15.10
CA VAL A 390 18.49 10.68 -15.45
C VAL A 390 17.75 11.61 -14.52
N LYS A 391 17.33 12.77 -15.04
CA LYS A 391 16.56 13.79 -14.33
C LYS A 391 15.10 13.66 -14.70
N TYR A 392 14.22 13.53 -13.73
CA TYR A 392 12.79 13.26 -13.95
C TYR A 392 11.95 14.53 -13.90
N ALA A 393 10.86 14.56 -14.68
CA ALA A 393 9.86 15.63 -14.63
C ALA A 393 8.48 15.17 -15.09
N GLU A 394 7.43 15.84 -14.60
CA GLU A 394 6.04 15.59 -15.01
C GLU A 394 5.62 16.43 -16.21
N LYS A 395 6.29 17.56 -16.44
CA LYS A 395 5.95 18.55 -17.46
C LYS A 395 7.19 19.15 -18.10
N LEU A 396 7.05 19.64 -19.32
CA LEU A 396 8.06 20.45 -20.01
C LEU A 396 7.69 21.92 -19.96
N GLN A 397 8.70 22.78 -19.98
CA GLN A 397 8.57 24.20 -20.25
C GLN A 397 8.28 24.47 -21.73
N ALA A 398 7.94 25.71 -22.09
CA ALA A 398 7.64 26.10 -23.46
C ALA A 398 8.83 25.85 -24.41
N ASP A 399 10.07 25.97 -23.92
CA ASP A 399 11.30 25.73 -24.68
C ASP A 399 11.66 24.23 -24.78
N GLY A 400 10.86 23.35 -24.22
CA GLY A 400 11.08 21.89 -24.20
C GLY A 400 12.04 21.39 -23.14
N SER A 401 12.53 22.22 -22.22
CA SER A 401 13.27 21.82 -21.03
C SER A 401 12.33 21.29 -19.95
N LEU A 402 12.90 20.60 -18.95
CA LEU A 402 12.11 20.09 -17.82
C LEU A 402 11.55 21.23 -16.97
N TYR A 403 10.28 21.14 -16.60
CA TYR A 403 9.67 21.98 -15.55
C TYR A 403 9.89 21.31 -14.19
N LEU A 404 10.61 21.96 -13.28
CA LEU A 404 11.03 21.38 -11.99
C LEU A 404 10.52 22.14 -10.77
N ASP A 405 9.88 23.30 -10.92
CA ASP A 405 9.46 24.12 -9.78
C ASP A 405 8.47 23.40 -8.85
N ASN A 406 7.62 22.53 -9.41
CA ASN A 406 6.69 21.72 -8.64
C ASN A 406 7.36 20.63 -7.79
N PHE A 407 8.65 20.32 -8.00
CA PHE A 407 9.41 19.37 -7.21
C PHE A 407 9.98 20.00 -5.94
N ARG A 408 9.92 21.34 -5.85
CA ARG A 408 10.53 22.11 -4.76
C ARG A 408 12.04 21.83 -4.72
N ASN A 409 12.58 21.29 -3.62
CA ASN A 409 13.99 20.95 -3.50
C ASN A 409 14.29 19.44 -3.63
N ALA A 410 13.34 18.61 -4.07
CA ALA A 410 13.64 17.22 -4.43
C ALA A 410 14.52 17.19 -5.69
N LEU A 411 15.67 16.52 -5.62
CA LEU A 411 16.57 16.43 -6.80
C LEU A 411 15.93 15.60 -7.90
N SER A 412 15.26 14.51 -7.54
CA SER A 412 14.60 13.60 -8.50
C SER A 412 15.54 13.22 -9.66
N GLU A 413 16.71 12.68 -9.33
CA GLU A 413 17.78 12.37 -10.26
C GLU A 413 18.48 11.06 -9.91
N ASP A 414 18.57 10.14 -10.86
CA ASP A 414 19.42 8.96 -10.73
C ASP A 414 20.73 9.15 -11.49
N ILE A 415 21.82 8.66 -10.89
CA ILE A 415 23.17 8.82 -11.43
C ILE A 415 23.82 7.45 -11.58
N TYR A 416 24.37 7.16 -12.74
CA TYR A 416 25.13 5.96 -13.02
C TYR A 416 26.53 6.30 -13.50
N ILE A 417 27.58 5.84 -12.81
CA ILE A 417 28.97 6.01 -13.20
C ILE A 417 29.46 4.72 -13.85
N CYS A 418 29.84 4.80 -15.13
CA CYS A 418 30.20 3.65 -15.95
C CYS A 418 31.53 3.01 -15.53
N ASN A 419 31.64 1.68 -15.62
CA ASN A 419 32.89 0.94 -15.47
C ASN A 419 33.59 0.67 -16.82
N GLY A 420 32.94 0.98 -17.96
CA GLY A 420 33.45 0.78 -19.30
C GLY A 420 33.34 -0.66 -19.83
N ARG A 421 32.66 -1.56 -19.11
CA ARG A 421 32.47 -2.97 -19.47
C ARG A 421 31.01 -3.40 -19.54
N GLU A 422 30.09 -2.45 -19.56
CA GLU A 422 28.64 -2.67 -19.45
C GLU A 422 28.06 -3.41 -20.66
N ASN A 423 28.60 -3.20 -21.87
CA ASN A 423 28.20 -3.87 -23.12
C ASN A 423 26.67 -4.00 -23.30
N GLY A 424 25.92 -2.92 -23.01
CA GLY A 424 24.45 -2.93 -23.08
C GLY A 424 23.77 -3.55 -21.86
N LYS A 425 24.46 -3.75 -20.74
CA LYS A 425 23.88 -4.16 -19.46
C LYS A 425 22.73 -3.22 -19.10
N SER A 426 21.60 -3.78 -18.74
CA SER A 426 20.47 -3.01 -18.22
C SER A 426 20.70 -2.64 -16.77
N TRP A 427 20.40 -1.37 -16.43
CA TRP A 427 20.43 -0.88 -15.05
C TRP A 427 19.15 -0.09 -14.74
N ARG A 428 18.74 -0.09 -13.49
CA ARG A 428 17.70 0.74 -12.88
C ARG A 428 17.98 0.94 -11.40
N PRO A 429 17.46 2.01 -10.75
CA PRO A 429 17.61 2.18 -9.31
C PRO A 429 16.91 1.07 -8.52
N ALA A 430 17.32 0.89 -7.26
CA ALA A 430 16.79 -0.10 -6.35
C ALA A 430 16.02 0.51 -5.17
N PHE A 431 16.43 1.70 -4.69
CA PHE A 431 16.00 2.25 -3.41
C PHE A 431 15.47 3.69 -3.51
N SER A 432 14.90 4.06 -4.65
CA SER A 432 14.29 5.35 -4.91
C SER A 432 13.03 5.15 -5.76
N TYR A 433 12.21 6.19 -5.92
CA TYR A 433 11.17 6.29 -6.94
C TYR A 433 10.87 7.75 -7.26
N HIS A 434 10.30 8.01 -8.43
CA HIS A 434 10.05 9.34 -8.96
C HIS A 434 8.63 9.44 -9.53
N GLY A 435 8.05 10.66 -9.51
CA GLY A 435 6.87 10.98 -10.31
C GLY A 435 7.31 11.61 -11.62
N PHE A 436 6.92 11.06 -12.77
CA PHE A 436 7.40 11.52 -14.06
C PHE A 436 6.53 11.10 -15.25
N ARG A 437 6.59 11.90 -16.27
CA ARG A 437 6.25 11.56 -17.65
C ARG A 437 7.48 11.71 -18.55
N TYR A 438 8.31 12.68 -18.23
CA TYR A 438 9.51 13.03 -19.00
C TYR A 438 10.77 12.76 -18.19
N ALA A 439 11.87 12.54 -18.90
CA ALA A 439 13.20 12.62 -18.31
C ALA A 439 14.19 13.30 -19.25
N ALA A 440 15.14 14.02 -18.65
CA ALA A 440 16.33 14.52 -19.31
C ALA A 440 17.50 13.58 -18.98
N ILE A 441 18.15 13.07 -20.02
CA ILE A 441 19.26 12.13 -19.91
C ILE A 441 20.51 12.76 -20.49
N THR A 442 21.58 12.79 -19.70
CA THR A 442 22.90 13.28 -20.10
C THR A 442 23.96 12.20 -19.96
N GLY A 443 25.11 12.37 -20.60
CA GLY A 443 26.24 11.44 -20.51
C GLY A 443 26.10 10.15 -21.33
N MET A 444 25.03 9.98 -22.10
CA MET A 444 24.79 8.80 -22.93
C MET A 444 24.79 9.15 -24.40
N LYS A 445 25.70 8.57 -25.19
CA LYS A 445 25.82 8.81 -26.63
C LYS A 445 25.05 7.76 -27.44
N ASN A 446 24.50 8.18 -28.59
CA ASN A 446 23.82 7.31 -29.56
C ASN A 446 22.69 6.45 -28.93
N ALA A 447 21.97 6.99 -27.96
CA ALA A 447 20.86 6.31 -27.31
C ALA A 447 19.63 6.28 -28.22
N ARG A 448 18.88 5.19 -28.18
CA ARG A 448 17.64 4.96 -28.90
C ARG A 448 16.48 4.81 -27.92
N LYS A 449 15.24 4.92 -28.38
CA LYS A 449 14.06 4.76 -27.54
C LYS A 449 14.04 3.39 -26.83
N GLU A 450 14.46 2.36 -27.51
CA GLU A 450 14.50 0.97 -27.04
C GLU A 450 15.50 0.76 -25.89
N ASP A 451 16.46 1.67 -25.75
CA ASP A 451 17.42 1.61 -24.66
C ASP A 451 16.80 2.01 -23.30
N PHE A 452 15.61 2.63 -23.29
CA PHE A 452 14.93 3.08 -22.07
C PHE A 452 13.63 2.32 -21.86
N THR A 453 13.35 1.97 -20.61
CA THR A 453 12.09 1.35 -20.20
C THR A 453 11.60 1.99 -18.91
N ALA A 454 10.37 2.50 -18.91
CA ALA A 454 9.72 2.94 -17.70
C ALA A 454 9.10 1.75 -16.95
N TYR A 455 9.16 1.82 -15.63
CA TYR A 455 8.49 0.90 -14.72
C TYR A 455 7.65 1.70 -13.74
N THR A 456 6.43 1.25 -13.49
CA THR A 456 5.65 1.75 -12.36
C THR A 456 6.09 1.05 -11.09
N VAL A 457 6.13 1.79 -9.99
CA VAL A 457 6.41 1.27 -8.64
C VAL A 457 5.31 1.77 -7.72
N SER A 458 4.38 0.90 -7.38
CA SER A 458 3.22 1.20 -6.54
C SER A 458 2.77 -0.08 -5.85
N ASP A 459 1.93 0.04 -4.83
CA ASP A 459 1.40 -1.14 -4.15
C ASP A 459 0.74 -2.10 -5.13
N GLU A 460 0.91 -3.40 -4.90
CA GLU A 460 0.19 -4.40 -5.65
C GLU A 460 -1.30 -4.26 -5.38
N MET A 461 -2.02 -3.82 -6.40
CA MET A 461 -3.42 -3.45 -6.32
C MET A 461 -4.19 -3.96 -7.53
N ALA A 462 -5.30 -4.66 -7.29
CA ALA A 462 -6.21 -5.05 -8.35
C ALA A 462 -7.15 -3.88 -8.67
N THR A 463 -7.35 -3.59 -9.96
CA THR A 463 -8.44 -2.74 -10.43
C THR A 463 -9.71 -3.58 -10.45
N ILE A 464 -10.71 -3.19 -9.68
CA ILE A 464 -11.98 -3.93 -9.52
C ILE A 464 -13.19 -3.20 -10.11
N GLY A 465 -13.05 -1.92 -10.40
CA GLY A 465 -14.08 -1.10 -11.03
C GLY A 465 -13.65 -0.52 -12.36
N HIS A 466 -14.57 -0.47 -13.30
CA HIS A 466 -14.38 0.13 -14.61
C HIS A 466 -15.62 0.92 -15.00
N ILE A 467 -15.41 2.14 -15.47
CA ILE A 467 -16.45 3.01 -16.00
C ILE A 467 -16.01 3.52 -17.36
N GLU A 468 -16.85 3.35 -18.36
CA GLU A 468 -16.68 3.93 -19.69
C GLU A 468 -17.99 4.62 -20.10
N THR A 469 -17.89 5.82 -20.64
CA THR A 469 -19.04 6.64 -21.02
C THR A 469 -18.90 7.07 -22.48
N SER A 470 -19.97 7.63 -23.04
CA SER A 470 -19.93 8.27 -24.37
C SER A 470 -19.15 9.59 -24.38
N ASP A 471 -18.89 10.20 -23.21
CA ASP A 471 -18.13 11.44 -23.08
C ASP A 471 -16.62 11.15 -22.97
N THR A 472 -15.88 11.55 -24.01
CA THR A 472 -14.43 11.34 -24.07
C THR A 472 -13.64 12.17 -23.03
N ILE A 473 -14.18 13.31 -22.59
CA ILE A 473 -13.55 14.16 -21.56
C ILE A 473 -13.67 13.47 -20.22
N LEU A 474 -14.89 12.99 -19.87
CA LEU A 474 -15.12 12.26 -18.64
C LEU A 474 -14.25 10.98 -18.55
N ASN A 475 -14.14 10.22 -19.65
CA ASN A 475 -13.26 9.05 -19.71
C ASN A 475 -11.77 9.40 -19.48
N LYS A 476 -11.31 10.58 -19.97
CA LYS A 476 -9.96 11.08 -19.67
C LYS A 476 -9.79 11.46 -18.20
N VAL A 477 -10.80 12.10 -17.59
CA VAL A 477 -10.80 12.43 -16.16
C VAL A 477 -10.68 11.17 -15.31
N LEU A 478 -11.51 10.16 -15.60
CA LEU A 478 -11.47 8.86 -14.92
C LEU A 478 -10.12 8.16 -15.06
N LYS A 479 -9.55 8.15 -16.26
CA LYS A 479 -8.20 7.61 -16.50
C LYS A 479 -7.12 8.37 -15.73
N ASN A 480 -7.19 9.70 -15.70
CA ASN A 480 -6.23 10.51 -14.94
C ASN A 480 -6.35 10.29 -13.43
N ALA A 481 -7.59 10.16 -12.91
CA ALA A 481 -7.84 9.81 -11.52
C ALA A 481 -7.24 8.44 -11.18
N TRP A 482 -7.44 7.42 -12.04
CA TRP A 482 -6.84 6.10 -11.85
C TRP A 482 -5.31 6.19 -11.69
N TRP A 483 -4.62 6.90 -12.60
CA TRP A 483 -3.17 7.06 -12.55
C TRP A 483 -2.69 7.86 -11.33
N GLY A 484 -3.42 8.92 -10.96
CA GLY A 484 -3.13 9.73 -9.78
C GLY A 484 -3.24 8.91 -8.48
N ILE A 485 -4.33 8.15 -8.34
CA ILE A 485 -4.56 7.28 -7.17
C ILE A 485 -3.50 6.18 -7.12
N TYR A 486 -3.33 5.41 -8.20
CA TYR A 486 -2.38 4.30 -8.26
C TYR A 486 -0.94 4.76 -7.99
N GLY A 487 -0.54 5.91 -8.54
CA GLY A 487 0.78 6.50 -8.33
C GLY A 487 1.05 6.91 -6.87
N ASN A 488 0.01 7.09 -6.05
CA ASN A 488 0.11 7.51 -4.66
C ASN A 488 -0.01 6.37 -3.63
N TYR A 489 -0.14 5.13 -4.06
CA TYR A 489 -0.12 3.96 -3.18
C TYR A 489 1.31 3.45 -2.97
N LYS A 490 1.87 3.70 -1.77
CA LYS A 490 3.28 3.47 -1.40
C LYS A 490 3.43 2.76 -0.05
N GLY A 491 2.61 1.73 0.21
CA GLY A 491 2.46 1.10 1.51
C GLY A 491 1.69 1.95 2.51
N MET A 492 1.29 3.12 2.06
CA MET A 492 0.41 4.12 2.67
C MET A 492 -0.10 5.04 1.56
N PRO A 493 -1.26 5.70 1.71
CA PRO A 493 -1.81 6.60 0.69
C PRO A 493 -1.14 7.97 0.79
N VAL A 494 -0.09 8.23 0.01
CA VAL A 494 0.62 9.53 0.03
C VAL A 494 -0.10 10.60 -0.81
N ASP A 495 0.18 11.87 -0.51
CA ASP A 495 -0.37 13.04 -1.20
C ASP A 495 0.22 13.25 -2.61
N CYS A 496 1.46 12.88 -2.79
CA CYS A 496 2.18 13.11 -4.06
C CYS A 496 3.38 12.15 -4.22
N PRO A 497 3.77 11.78 -5.47
CA PRO A 497 4.89 10.88 -5.69
C PRO A 497 6.19 11.59 -6.10
N GLN A 498 6.19 12.92 -6.41
CA GLN A 498 7.29 13.57 -7.12
C GLN A 498 8.12 14.56 -6.30
N ARG A 499 7.48 15.32 -5.39
CA ARG A 499 8.14 16.40 -4.64
C ARG A 499 8.65 15.94 -3.27
N ASN A 500 9.30 16.85 -2.53
CA ASN A 500 9.84 16.58 -1.19
C ASN A 500 8.78 16.56 -0.07
N GLU A 501 7.59 16.02 -0.34
CA GLU A 501 6.48 15.85 0.62
C GLU A 501 6.20 14.38 0.85
N ARG A 502 5.43 13.73 0.00
CA ARG A 502 5.14 12.29 -0.02
C ARG A 502 4.64 11.78 1.33
N GLN A 503 3.67 12.50 1.90
CA GLN A 503 3.11 12.22 3.22
C GLN A 503 1.69 11.66 3.13
N PRO A 504 1.34 10.75 4.03
CA PRO A 504 -0.03 10.20 4.11
C PRO A 504 -0.94 11.16 4.89
N TRP A 505 -1.31 12.27 4.25
CA TRP A 505 -2.24 13.25 4.79
C TRP A 505 -3.63 12.65 4.98
N LEU A 506 -4.21 12.84 6.16
CA LEU A 506 -5.51 12.26 6.50
C LEU A 506 -6.63 12.92 5.70
N GLY A 507 -6.63 14.24 5.58
CA GLY A 507 -7.68 14.99 4.88
C GLY A 507 -7.90 14.54 3.44
N ASP A 508 -6.83 14.23 2.71
CA ASP A 508 -6.90 13.72 1.34
C ASP A 508 -7.77 12.45 1.25
N ARG A 509 -7.77 11.63 2.31
CA ARG A 509 -8.47 10.34 2.34
C ARG A 509 -9.80 10.40 3.08
N THR A 510 -10.03 11.39 3.93
CA THR A 510 -11.35 11.64 4.51
C THR A 510 -12.40 11.79 3.39
N VAL A 511 -12.04 12.50 2.32
CA VAL A 511 -12.93 12.75 1.18
C VAL A 511 -12.74 11.78 0.03
N GLY A 512 -11.56 11.15 -0.11
CA GLY A 512 -11.17 10.35 -1.29
C GLY A 512 -11.36 8.85 -1.15
N SER A 513 -11.21 8.28 0.05
CA SER A 513 -11.10 6.83 0.25
C SER A 513 -12.28 6.03 -0.29
N LEU A 514 -13.50 6.52 -0.14
CA LEU A 514 -14.70 5.87 -0.68
C LEU A 514 -14.67 5.81 -2.20
N GLY A 515 -14.34 6.92 -2.88
CA GLY A 515 -14.25 6.94 -4.34
C GLY A 515 -13.16 6.00 -4.89
N GLU A 516 -12.04 5.90 -4.19
CA GLU A 516 -10.95 5.01 -4.55
C GLU A 516 -11.34 3.53 -4.44
N SER A 517 -12.15 3.15 -3.44
CA SER A 517 -12.61 1.78 -3.21
C SER A 517 -13.54 1.23 -4.28
N PHE A 518 -14.17 2.10 -5.10
CA PHE A 518 -14.93 1.65 -6.28
C PHE A 518 -14.03 1.23 -7.44
N VAL A 519 -12.77 1.66 -7.44
CA VAL A 519 -11.81 1.41 -8.52
C VAL A 519 -10.82 0.32 -8.16
N PHE A 520 -10.36 0.30 -6.89
CA PHE A 520 -9.27 -0.56 -6.44
C PHE A 520 -9.69 -1.48 -5.28
N ASP A 521 -9.17 -2.72 -5.28
CA ASP A 521 -9.20 -3.61 -4.12
C ASP A 521 -8.16 -3.13 -3.09
N ASN A 522 -8.45 -1.99 -2.48
CA ASN A 522 -7.53 -1.29 -1.56
C ASN A 522 -7.76 -1.61 -0.09
N GLU A 523 -8.52 -2.68 0.20
CA GLU A 523 -8.86 -3.11 1.55
C GLU A 523 -7.62 -3.26 2.43
N ARG A 524 -6.57 -3.99 1.95
CA ARG A 524 -5.38 -4.26 2.76
C ARG A 524 -4.56 -3.01 3.06
N LEU A 525 -4.46 -2.10 2.11
CA LEU A 525 -3.77 -0.82 2.28
C LEU A 525 -4.47 0.01 3.36
N TYR A 526 -5.78 0.16 3.27
CA TYR A 526 -6.54 0.98 4.20
C TYR A 526 -6.70 0.34 5.57
N SER A 527 -6.85 -1.00 5.67
CA SER A 527 -6.82 -1.70 6.97
C SER A 527 -5.47 -1.50 7.69
N LYS A 528 -4.35 -1.58 6.96
CA LYS A 528 -3.02 -1.25 7.50
C LYS A 528 -2.95 0.21 7.93
N TRP A 529 -3.48 1.12 7.14
CA TRP A 529 -3.42 2.54 7.44
C TRP A 529 -4.26 2.95 8.66
N MET A 530 -5.39 2.27 8.92
CA MET A 530 -6.14 2.44 10.18
C MET A 530 -5.28 2.12 11.40
N HIS A 531 -4.49 1.06 11.31
CA HIS A 531 -3.52 0.73 12.36
C HIS A 531 -2.46 1.84 12.53
N ASP A 532 -1.91 2.37 11.43
CA ASP A 532 -0.94 3.48 11.49
C ASP A 532 -1.51 4.73 12.17
N ILE A 533 -2.79 5.06 11.92
CA ILE A 533 -3.46 6.21 12.54
C ILE A 533 -3.63 5.97 14.05
N CYS A 534 -4.04 4.76 14.45
CA CYS A 534 -4.16 4.39 15.86
C CYS A 534 -2.80 4.43 16.57
N ASP A 535 -1.75 3.92 15.94
CA ASP A 535 -0.37 3.96 16.45
C ASP A 535 0.13 5.40 16.67
N ALA A 536 -0.30 6.32 15.82
CA ALA A 536 0.08 7.73 15.90
C ALA A 536 -0.72 8.55 16.91
N GLN A 537 -1.80 8.01 17.50
CA GLN A 537 -2.63 8.72 18.45
C GLN A 537 -1.86 9.02 19.75
N ARG A 538 -1.96 10.25 20.24
CA ARG A 538 -1.36 10.70 21.52
C ARG A 538 -2.17 10.24 22.73
N SER A 539 -1.53 10.31 23.90
CA SER A 539 -2.15 9.96 25.18
C SER A 539 -3.34 10.84 25.56
N ASP A 540 -3.40 12.08 25.09
CA ASP A 540 -4.55 13.00 25.27
C ASP A 540 -5.74 12.67 24.35
N GLY A 541 -5.54 11.86 23.32
CA GLY A 541 -6.56 11.49 22.33
C GLY A 541 -6.37 12.15 20.98
N ASN A 542 -5.48 13.13 20.85
CA ASN A 542 -5.25 13.82 19.60
C ASN A 542 -4.70 12.86 18.52
N ILE A 543 -5.26 12.93 17.32
CA ILE A 543 -4.82 12.21 16.10
C ILE A 543 -4.08 13.20 15.21
N PRO A 544 -2.91 12.85 14.62
CA PRO A 544 -2.18 13.76 13.77
C PRO A 544 -2.87 13.99 12.42
N ASP A 545 -2.46 15.04 11.72
CA ASP A 545 -2.93 15.33 10.37
C ASP A 545 -2.28 14.40 9.31
N VAL A 546 -1.19 13.72 9.68
CA VAL A 546 -0.37 12.81 8.86
C VAL A 546 -0.11 11.53 9.65
N ALA A 547 -0.44 10.34 9.11
CA ALA A 547 -0.15 9.06 9.77
C ALA A 547 0.34 7.99 8.76
N PRO A 548 1.47 7.31 9.01
CA PRO A 548 2.38 7.46 10.16
C PRO A 548 2.85 8.91 10.35
N ALA A 549 3.08 9.32 11.60
CA ALA A 549 3.41 10.72 11.94
C ALA A 549 4.86 11.09 11.57
N PHE A 550 5.24 10.89 10.29
CA PHE A 550 6.55 11.30 9.77
C PHE A 550 6.72 12.82 9.80
N TRP A 551 5.63 13.56 9.66
CA TRP A 551 5.56 14.97 9.99
C TRP A 551 4.73 15.13 11.25
N ASN A 552 5.30 15.78 12.26
CA ASN A 552 4.72 15.89 13.60
C ASN A 552 3.67 17.02 13.65
N TYR A 553 2.57 16.84 12.93
CA TYR A 553 1.44 17.77 12.92
C TYR A 553 0.28 17.21 13.74
N TYR A 554 0.02 17.83 14.88
CA TYR A 554 -1.12 17.57 15.76
C TYR A 554 -1.81 18.89 15.98
N THR A 555 -2.79 19.21 15.13
CA THR A 555 -3.40 20.55 15.08
C THR A 555 -4.77 20.60 15.71
N ASP A 556 -5.28 19.50 16.25
CA ASP A 556 -6.66 19.36 16.76
C ASP A 556 -7.71 19.71 15.69
N ASP A 557 -7.38 19.48 14.43
CA ASP A 557 -8.36 19.58 13.36
C ASP A 557 -9.41 18.49 13.47
N VAL A 558 -10.59 18.69 12.90
CA VAL A 558 -11.65 17.67 12.88
C VAL A 558 -11.69 16.95 11.54
N THR A 559 -11.56 17.69 10.45
CA THR A 559 -11.76 17.17 9.10
C THR A 559 -10.71 16.16 8.66
N TRP A 560 -9.43 16.39 9.02
CA TRP A 560 -8.33 15.46 8.70
C TRP A 560 -8.43 14.18 9.53
N PRO A 561 -8.45 14.21 10.87
CA PRO A 561 -8.61 13.01 11.69
C PRO A 561 -9.91 12.21 11.46
N ALA A 562 -10.95 12.82 10.92
CA ALA A 562 -12.16 12.11 10.50
C ALA A 562 -11.87 11.00 9.48
N ALA A 563 -10.70 10.98 8.84
CA ALA A 563 -10.26 9.86 8.01
C ALA A 563 -10.37 8.50 8.73
N LEU A 564 -10.14 8.45 10.06
CA LEU A 564 -10.21 7.19 10.81
C LEU A 564 -11.63 6.60 10.80
N PRO A 565 -12.67 7.26 11.30
CA PRO A 565 -14.03 6.69 11.26
C PRO A 565 -14.59 6.57 9.82
N PHE A 566 -14.30 7.51 8.93
CA PHE A 566 -14.79 7.46 7.54
C PHE A 566 -14.22 6.27 6.75
N THR A 567 -12.94 5.99 6.92
CA THR A 567 -12.30 4.86 6.23
C THR A 567 -12.69 3.53 6.86
N CYS A 568 -12.90 3.45 8.18
CA CYS A 568 -13.48 2.27 8.82
C CYS A 568 -14.89 1.95 8.27
N ASP A 569 -15.73 2.97 8.09
CA ASP A 569 -17.05 2.85 7.45
C ASP A 569 -16.96 2.33 6.01
N MET A 570 -16.03 2.90 5.23
CA MET A 570 -15.74 2.47 3.86
C MET A 570 -15.31 0.99 3.81
N LEU A 571 -14.38 0.57 4.67
CA LEU A 571 -13.89 -0.81 4.72
C LEU A 571 -15.01 -1.82 5.05
N TYR A 572 -15.95 -1.42 5.91
CA TYR A 572 -17.11 -2.23 6.22
C TYR A 572 -18.10 -2.31 5.05
N HIS A 573 -18.49 -1.18 4.48
CA HIS A 573 -19.51 -1.15 3.43
C HIS A 573 -19.02 -1.66 2.07
N GLN A 574 -17.76 -1.43 1.70
CA GLN A 574 -17.21 -1.85 0.40
C GLN A 574 -16.66 -3.28 0.43
N PHE A 575 -16.09 -3.70 1.54
CA PHE A 575 -15.36 -4.98 1.63
C PHE A 575 -15.92 -5.94 2.69
N GLY A 576 -16.97 -5.55 3.42
CA GLY A 576 -17.55 -6.35 4.49
C GLY A 576 -16.62 -6.54 5.71
N ASN A 577 -15.49 -5.82 5.76
CA ASN A 577 -14.50 -6.00 6.82
C ASN A 577 -14.81 -5.12 8.03
N LYS A 578 -15.40 -5.72 9.07
CA LYS A 578 -15.70 -5.03 10.35
C LYS A 578 -14.52 -4.99 11.33
N GLN A 579 -13.43 -5.72 11.08
CA GLN A 579 -12.31 -5.76 12.02
C GLN A 579 -11.64 -4.39 12.23
N PRO A 580 -11.42 -3.55 11.19
CA PRO A 580 -10.91 -2.20 11.39
C PRO A 580 -11.79 -1.33 12.29
N ILE A 581 -13.12 -1.51 12.25
CA ILE A 581 -14.02 -0.84 13.19
C ILE A 581 -13.73 -1.27 14.62
N ILE A 582 -13.68 -2.59 14.86
CA ILE A 582 -13.45 -3.15 16.19
C ILE A 582 -12.12 -2.68 16.76
N ASP A 583 -11.06 -2.77 15.97
CA ASP A 583 -9.69 -2.43 16.39
C ASP A 583 -9.51 -0.92 16.61
N SER A 584 -10.15 -0.08 15.80
CA SER A 584 -9.99 1.37 15.85
C SER A 584 -11.00 2.08 16.76
N TYR A 585 -12.08 1.42 17.18
CA TYR A 585 -13.14 2.05 17.95
C TYR A 585 -12.67 2.71 19.27
N PRO A 586 -11.76 2.10 20.05
CA PRO A 586 -11.20 2.76 21.24
C PRO A 586 -10.50 4.09 20.92
N SER A 587 -9.77 4.15 19.79
CA SER A 587 -9.09 5.35 19.31
C SER A 587 -10.06 6.41 18.81
N ILE A 588 -11.09 6.00 18.06
CA ILE A 588 -12.17 6.89 17.58
C ILE A 588 -12.88 7.52 18.76
N ARG A 589 -13.30 6.71 19.75
CA ARG A 589 -13.95 7.19 20.98
C ARG A 589 -13.11 8.20 21.75
N LYS A 590 -11.83 7.90 21.91
CA LYS A 590 -10.88 8.75 22.62
C LYS A 590 -10.68 10.09 21.92
N TRP A 591 -10.53 10.09 20.59
CA TRP A 591 -10.39 11.30 19.79
C TRP A 591 -11.66 12.15 19.81
N ILE A 592 -12.85 11.56 19.61
CA ILE A 592 -14.12 12.30 19.67
C ILE A 592 -14.28 12.97 21.04
N ASN A 593 -14.03 12.23 22.13
CA ASN A 593 -14.13 12.80 23.48
C ASN A 593 -13.12 13.93 23.72
N HIS A 594 -11.89 13.82 23.20
CA HIS A 594 -10.90 14.90 23.27
C HIS A 594 -11.41 16.17 22.58
N ILE A 595 -11.86 16.06 21.34
CA ILE A 595 -12.38 17.23 20.58
C ILE A 595 -13.61 17.84 21.26
N LEU A 596 -14.54 17.01 21.73
CA LEU A 596 -15.74 17.49 22.42
C LEU A 596 -15.43 18.20 23.73
N ALA A 597 -14.46 17.72 24.50
CA ALA A 597 -14.08 18.31 25.77
C ALA A 597 -13.35 19.65 25.62
N GLU A 598 -12.41 19.72 24.66
CA GLU A 598 -11.50 20.85 24.53
C GLU A 598 -12.07 21.97 23.63
N TYR A 599 -12.90 21.63 22.64
CA TYR A 599 -13.24 22.56 21.57
C TYR A 599 -14.74 22.76 21.33
N THR A 600 -15.62 22.26 22.22
CA THR A 600 -17.05 22.58 22.13
C THR A 600 -17.36 23.84 22.92
N ASP A 601 -17.93 24.86 22.29
CA ASP A 601 -18.36 26.08 23.00
C ASP A 601 -19.68 25.88 23.78
N LYS A 602 -20.06 26.93 24.55
CA LYS A 602 -21.31 26.92 25.33
C LYS A 602 -22.60 26.74 24.50
N ASN A 603 -22.52 26.94 23.19
CA ASN A 603 -23.65 26.81 22.28
C ASN A 603 -23.70 25.42 21.65
N GLY A 604 -22.72 24.55 21.90
CA GLY A 604 -22.61 23.19 21.34
C GLY A 604 -21.94 23.14 19.96
N ILE A 605 -21.14 24.17 19.61
CA ILE A 605 -20.44 24.29 18.32
C ILE A 605 -18.97 24.00 18.49
N ILE A 606 -18.38 23.25 17.58
CA ILE A 606 -16.93 23.01 17.53
C ILE A 606 -16.23 24.28 17.06
N THR A 607 -15.30 24.76 17.86
CA THR A 607 -14.59 26.04 17.63
C THR A 607 -13.26 25.87 16.89
N LYS A 608 -12.74 24.64 16.81
CA LYS A 608 -11.43 24.34 16.21
C LYS A 608 -11.58 23.81 14.80
N ASP A 609 -10.97 24.51 13.87
CA ASP A 609 -10.78 24.13 12.48
C ASP A 609 -9.41 24.63 12.04
N LYS A 610 -8.66 23.78 11.33
CA LYS A 610 -7.34 24.15 10.81
C LYS A 610 -7.36 24.33 9.30
N TYR A 611 -8.01 23.41 8.62
CA TYR A 611 -7.93 23.32 7.17
C TYR A 611 -9.21 23.79 6.48
N GLY A 612 -10.37 23.31 6.92
CA GLY A 612 -11.65 23.72 6.37
C GLY A 612 -11.72 23.61 4.84
N ASP A 613 -12.17 24.68 4.19
CA ASP A 613 -12.06 24.88 2.74
C ASP A 613 -10.60 25.17 2.37
N TRP A 614 -9.73 24.13 2.34
CA TRP A 614 -8.29 24.27 2.13
C TRP A 614 -7.94 24.95 0.82
N CYS A 615 -8.56 24.54 -0.27
CA CYS A 615 -8.34 25.07 -1.63
C CYS A 615 -9.69 25.28 -2.31
N VAL A 616 -10.32 26.44 -2.11
CA VAL A 616 -11.52 26.80 -2.88
C VAL A 616 -11.11 27.04 -4.35
N PRO A 617 -11.79 26.42 -5.33
CA PRO A 617 -11.49 26.66 -6.74
C PRO A 617 -11.49 28.15 -7.07
N PRO A 618 -10.38 28.72 -7.61
CA PRO A 618 -10.29 30.14 -7.82
C PRO A 618 -10.88 30.56 -9.18
N GLU A 619 -11.58 31.67 -9.21
CA GLU A 619 -12.01 32.32 -10.45
C GLU A 619 -10.82 32.95 -11.20
N LYS A 620 -9.75 33.28 -10.44
CA LYS A 620 -8.46 33.79 -10.95
C LYS A 620 -7.34 33.16 -10.12
N LEU A 621 -6.16 32.98 -10.75
CA LEU A 621 -5.01 32.31 -10.09
C LEU A 621 -4.58 32.99 -8.79
N GLU A 622 -4.67 34.31 -8.69
CA GLU A 622 -4.30 35.09 -7.50
C GLU A 622 -5.16 34.76 -6.29
N LEU A 623 -6.34 34.17 -6.51
CA LEU A 623 -7.31 33.85 -5.46
C LEU A 623 -7.15 32.44 -4.90
N ILE A 624 -6.18 31.66 -5.38
CA ILE A 624 -6.03 30.23 -4.97
C ILE A 624 -5.85 30.05 -3.45
N HIS A 625 -5.24 31.02 -2.78
CA HIS A 625 -5.07 31.02 -1.33
C HIS A 625 -5.83 32.17 -0.65
N SER A 626 -6.87 32.70 -1.32
CA SER A 626 -7.70 33.75 -0.75
C SER A 626 -8.33 33.32 0.57
N GLN A 627 -8.23 34.17 1.58
CA GLN A 627 -8.88 33.99 2.88
C GLN A 627 -10.19 34.81 2.98
N ASP A 628 -10.71 35.33 1.87
CA ASP A 628 -11.94 36.11 1.85
C ASP A 628 -13.11 35.29 2.44
N PRO A 629 -13.74 35.74 3.53
CA PRO A 629 -14.86 35.04 4.18
C PRO A 629 -16.09 34.87 3.27
N LYS A 630 -16.20 35.62 2.18
CA LYS A 630 -17.27 35.46 1.19
C LYS A 630 -17.07 34.24 0.30
N ARG A 631 -15.83 33.77 0.18
CA ARG A 631 -15.45 32.62 -0.67
C ARG A 631 -15.25 31.34 0.13
N LYS A 632 -14.79 31.44 1.37
CA LYS A 632 -14.52 30.29 2.24
C LYS A 632 -15.70 30.03 3.17
N THR A 633 -16.02 28.77 3.35
CA THR A 633 -16.99 28.36 4.39
C THR A 633 -16.40 28.58 5.78
N ASP A 634 -17.22 28.99 6.73
CA ASP A 634 -16.81 29.12 8.13
C ASP A 634 -16.28 27.76 8.65
N GLY A 635 -15.05 27.77 9.18
CA GLY A 635 -14.40 26.59 9.71
C GLY A 635 -15.16 25.93 10.86
N LYS A 636 -15.85 26.69 11.71
CA LYS A 636 -16.69 26.15 12.78
C LYS A 636 -17.87 25.37 12.23
N LEU A 637 -18.46 25.85 11.13
CA LEU A 637 -19.52 25.12 10.43
C LEU A 637 -18.99 23.78 9.92
N ILE A 638 -17.84 23.80 9.24
CA ILE A 638 -17.24 22.57 8.67
C ILE A 638 -16.90 21.58 9.79
N ALA A 639 -16.16 22.03 10.81
CA ALA A 639 -15.73 21.17 11.92
C ALA A 639 -16.95 20.57 12.67
N THR A 640 -18.01 21.37 12.91
CA THR A 640 -19.21 20.88 13.59
C THR A 640 -19.98 19.87 12.72
N ALA A 641 -20.11 20.12 11.41
CA ALA A 641 -20.76 19.19 10.49
C ALA A 641 -20.00 17.83 10.44
N TYR A 642 -18.67 17.87 10.33
CA TYR A 642 -17.86 16.66 10.38
C TYR A 642 -17.95 15.92 11.71
N MET A 643 -17.97 16.64 12.83
CA MET A 643 -18.16 16.02 14.15
C MET A 643 -19.53 15.34 14.27
N ILE A 644 -20.60 15.96 13.76
CA ILE A 644 -21.92 15.33 13.70
C ILE A 644 -21.87 14.00 12.92
N ARG A 645 -21.19 13.97 11.77
CA ARG A 645 -21.00 12.73 11.00
C ARG A 645 -20.15 11.70 11.76
N CYS A 646 -19.09 12.13 12.44
CA CYS A 646 -18.26 11.23 13.28
C CYS A 646 -19.06 10.65 14.44
N LEU A 647 -19.95 11.40 15.08
CA LEU A 647 -20.86 10.92 16.13
C LEU A 647 -21.85 9.87 15.57
N GLN A 648 -22.38 10.10 14.37
CA GLN A 648 -23.25 9.13 13.69
C GLN A 648 -22.51 7.81 13.42
N LEU A 649 -21.26 7.88 12.94
CA LEU A 649 -20.42 6.70 12.71
C LEU A 649 -20.08 5.99 14.04
N ALA A 650 -19.76 6.73 15.09
CA ALA A 650 -19.49 6.16 16.41
C ALA A 650 -20.72 5.42 16.99
N GLU A 651 -21.92 5.98 16.80
CA GLU A 651 -23.18 5.30 17.13
C GLU A 651 -23.35 3.99 16.36
N GLN A 652 -23.13 4.01 15.03
CA GLN A 652 -23.23 2.82 14.18
C GLN A 652 -22.21 1.76 14.61
N PHE A 653 -20.98 2.15 14.89
CA PHE A 653 -19.90 1.24 15.30
C PHE A 653 -20.14 0.65 16.69
N ALA A 654 -20.70 1.41 17.61
CA ALA A 654 -21.12 0.91 18.94
C ALA A 654 -22.24 -0.14 18.78
N ASN A 655 -23.24 0.12 17.93
CA ASN A 655 -24.32 -0.82 17.64
C ASN A 655 -23.80 -2.11 17.00
N LEU A 656 -22.88 -2.06 16.05
CA LEU A 656 -22.25 -3.22 15.43
C LEU A 656 -21.50 -4.12 16.43
N GLN A 657 -21.05 -3.54 17.55
CA GLN A 657 -20.35 -4.24 18.62
C GLN A 657 -21.29 -4.59 19.80
N GLY A 658 -22.57 -4.28 19.72
CA GLY A 658 -23.55 -4.55 20.78
C GLY A 658 -23.46 -3.60 21.99
N LEU A 659 -22.74 -2.48 21.89
CA LEU A 659 -22.53 -1.47 22.95
C LEU A 659 -23.71 -0.48 22.99
N LYS A 660 -24.90 -0.95 23.35
CA LYS A 660 -26.16 -0.21 23.21
C LYS A 660 -26.21 1.11 23.99
N GLU A 661 -25.71 1.12 25.24
CA GLU A 661 -25.70 2.34 26.08
C GLU A 661 -24.79 3.41 25.48
N GLU A 662 -23.64 3.00 24.98
CA GLU A 662 -22.71 3.91 24.32
C GLU A 662 -23.26 4.44 22.98
N ALA A 663 -23.91 3.59 22.19
CA ALA A 663 -24.61 4.00 20.96
C ALA A 663 -25.68 5.05 21.25
N LYS A 664 -26.48 4.87 22.32
CA LYS A 664 -27.46 5.85 22.76
C LYS A 664 -26.82 7.18 23.16
N ALA A 665 -25.73 7.13 23.91
CA ALA A 665 -25.00 8.34 24.30
C ALA A 665 -24.47 9.13 23.10
N TRP A 666 -23.96 8.46 22.07
CA TRP A 666 -23.54 9.10 20.82
C TRP A 666 -24.71 9.71 20.05
N ALA A 667 -25.85 9.00 19.98
CA ALA A 667 -27.08 9.52 19.33
C ALA A 667 -27.57 10.79 20.02
N ASP A 668 -27.62 10.80 21.36
CA ASP A 668 -28.07 11.97 22.14
C ASP A 668 -27.15 13.17 21.90
N ARG A 669 -25.82 12.98 21.91
CA ARG A 669 -24.84 14.03 21.61
C ARG A 669 -24.95 14.55 20.18
N ARG A 670 -25.09 13.64 19.20
CA ARG A 670 -25.31 14.00 17.79
C ARG A 670 -26.55 14.88 17.62
N ASN A 671 -27.67 14.47 18.17
CA ASN A 671 -28.95 15.21 18.05
C ASN A 671 -28.84 16.60 18.67
N GLY A 672 -28.26 16.72 19.87
CA GLY A 672 -28.03 18.03 20.48
C GLY A 672 -27.11 18.94 19.65
N MET A 673 -26.10 18.35 18.97
CA MET A 673 -25.20 19.12 18.10
C MET A 673 -25.89 19.51 16.78
N ILE A 674 -26.77 18.68 16.21
CA ILE A 674 -27.61 19.03 15.04
C ILE A 674 -28.50 20.24 15.38
N ASP A 675 -29.14 20.23 16.54
CA ASP A 675 -29.96 21.36 16.99
C ASP A 675 -29.13 22.64 17.14
N ALA A 676 -27.94 22.53 17.73
CA ALA A 676 -27.01 23.65 17.88
C ALA A 676 -26.55 24.19 16.52
N PHE A 677 -26.21 23.30 15.60
CA PHE A 677 -25.78 23.64 14.25
C PHE A 677 -26.85 24.38 13.46
N ASN A 678 -28.08 23.89 13.49
CA ASN A 678 -29.21 24.54 12.82
C ASN A 678 -29.54 25.90 13.44
N ARG A 679 -29.52 26.03 14.77
CA ARG A 679 -29.70 27.34 15.43
C ARG A 679 -28.63 28.35 15.04
N GLN A 680 -27.39 27.93 14.87
CA GLN A 680 -26.25 28.81 14.62
C GLN A 680 -26.10 29.18 13.13
N PHE A 681 -26.29 28.22 12.23
CA PHE A 681 -25.86 28.36 10.84
C PHE A 681 -26.99 28.34 9.82
N LEU A 682 -28.20 27.85 10.16
CA LEU A 682 -29.32 27.83 9.22
C LEU A 682 -29.96 29.23 9.12
N THR A 683 -29.95 29.78 7.92
CA THR A 683 -30.70 30.97 7.58
C THR A 683 -32.00 30.55 6.88
N ASN A 684 -33.13 30.89 7.48
CA ASN A 684 -34.48 30.73 6.90
C ASN A 684 -35.11 32.13 6.85
N LYS A 685 -35.03 32.79 5.70
CA LYS A 685 -35.65 34.10 5.48
C LYS A 685 -36.94 33.89 4.66
N ALA A 686 -38.09 34.07 5.27
CA ALA A 686 -39.33 34.18 4.57
C ALA A 686 -39.23 35.27 3.49
N GLY A 687 -39.57 34.94 2.26
CA GLY A 687 -39.45 35.86 1.12
C GLY A 687 -40.31 37.11 1.29
N THR A 688 -39.66 38.25 1.57
CA THR A 688 -40.34 39.55 1.73
C THR A 688 -40.34 40.42 0.48
N SER A 689 -39.73 39.96 -0.64
CA SER A 689 -39.58 40.76 -1.85
C SER A 689 -40.33 40.13 -3.05
N ARG A 690 -41.55 40.54 -3.21
CA ARG A 690 -42.28 40.36 -4.48
C ARG A 690 -41.96 41.51 -5.42
N ARG A 691 -41.11 41.31 -6.42
CA ARG A 691 -41.05 42.21 -7.58
C ARG A 691 -42.08 41.76 -8.60
N PRO A 692 -43.00 42.66 -9.04
CA PRO A 692 -43.97 42.34 -10.10
C PRO A 692 -43.25 41.89 -11.36
N GLY A 693 -43.63 40.74 -11.92
CA GLY A 693 -43.13 40.23 -13.20
C GLY A 693 -41.95 39.28 -13.15
N HIS A 694 -41.41 38.95 -11.98
CA HIS A 694 -40.34 37.95 -11.82
C HIS A 694 -40.86 36.65 -11.19
N VAL A 695 -40.27 35.52 -11.62
CA VAL A 695 -40.48 34.22 -10.99
C VAL A 695 -40.20 34.36 -9.50
N LEU A 696 -41.15 33.97 -8.67
CA LEU A 696 -41.00 33.94 -7.22
C LEU A 696 -39.85 32.97 -6.90
N TYR A 697 -38.72 33.50 -6.44
CA TYR A 697 -37.77 32.70 -5.68
C TYR A 697 -38.39 32.56 -4.30
N PRO A 698 -38.79 31.34 -3.89
CA PRO A 698 -39.29 31.12 -2.56
C PRO A 698 -38.22 31.41 -1.53
N ASP A 699 -38.61 31.51 -0.29
CA ASP A 699 -37.80 31.72 0.89
C ASP A 699 -36.35 31.20 0.76
N SER A 700 -35.40 32.06 1.00
CA SER A 700 -33.99 31.68 0.88
C SER A 700 -33.57 30.88 2.12
N ILE A 701 -33.43 29.55 1.94
CA ILE A 701 -32.93 28.64 2.95
C ILE A 701 -31.49 28.28 2.58
N TYR A 702 -30.52 28.56 3.46
CA TYR A 702 -29.14 28.25 3.23
C TYR A 702 -28.35 28.18 4.56
N TYR A 703 -27.17 27.57 4.52
CA TYR A 703 -26.26 27.50 5.65
C TYR A 703 -25.10 28.50 5.55
N GLY A 704 -24.73 29.07 6.69
CA GLY A 704 -23.59 29.97 6.84
C GLY A 704 -23.59 31.12 5.83
N ASN A 705 -22.52 31.24 5.06
CA ASN A 705 -22.37 32.26 4.02
C ASN A 705 -22.84 31.81 2.62
N ASN A 706 -23.67 30.75 2.57
CA ASN A 706 -24.25 30.21 1.34
C ASN A 706 -23.24 29.65 0.30
N THR A 707 -22.11 29.16 0.76
CA THR A 707 -21.17 28.42 -0.10
C THR A 707 -21.72 27.03 -0.45
N SER A 708 -21.25 26.46 -1.56
CA SER A 708 -21.58 25.07 -1.90
C SER A 708 -21.20 24.10 -0.80
N THR A 709 -20.02 24.25 -0.19
CA THR A 709 -19.53 23.43 0.91
C THR A 709 -20.50 23.47 2.11
N ALA A 710 -20.93 24.67 2.55
CA ALA A 710 -21.82 24.82 3.70
C ALA A 710 -23.16 24.09 3.50
N ASN A 711 -23.77 24.26 2.31
CA ASN A 711 -25.05 23.65 2.00
C ASN A 711 -24.94 22.14 1.78
N LEU A 712 -23.93 21.69 1.03
CA LEU A 712 -23.74 20.26 0.73
C LEU A 712 -23.39 19.42 1.96
N LEU A 713 -22.60 19.95 2.89
CA LEU A 713 -22.28 19.24 4.14
C LEU A 713 -23.55 19.00 4.97
N ALA A 714 -24.39 20.02 5.14
CA ALA A 714 -25.63 19.90 5.89
C ALA A 714 -26.59 18.89 5.27
N LEU A 715 -26.69 18.86 3.94
CA LEU A 715 -27.53 17.89 3.22
C LEU A 715 -26.93 16.47 3.26
N SER A 716 -25.65 16.33 2.95
CA SER A 716 -24.96 15.04 2.84
C SER A 716 -24.88 14.30 4.17
N PHE A 717 -24.72 15.02 5.28
CA PHE A 717 -24.63 14.41 6.60
C PHE A 717 -25.98 14.33 7.34
N GLY A 718 -27.10 14.65 6.66
CA GLY A 718 -28.45 14.56 7.22
C GLY A 718 -28.69 15.54 8.37
N ILE A 719 -28.06 16.71 8.33
CA ILE A 719 -28.18 17.77 9.35
C ILE A 719 -29.37 18.67 9.07
N ALA A 720 -29.67 18.90 7.79
CA ALA A 720 -30.75 19.76 7.37
C ALA A 720 -32.11 19.22 7.88
N PRO A 721 -33.02 20.08 8.41
CA PRO A 721 -34.38 19.67 8.74
C PRO A 721 -35.11 19.11 7.52
N GLN A 722 -35.94 18.09 7.75
CA GLN A 722 -36.78 17.48 6.70
C GLN A 722 -37.87 18.42 6.19
#